data_9fd75ba99395528166b35caa12dd769c
#
_entry.id   9fd75ba99395528166b35caa12dd769c
#
_cell.length_a   1.000
_cell.length_b   1.000
_cell.length_c   1.000
_cell.angle_alpha   90.00
_cell.angle_beta   90.00
_cell.angle_gamma   90.00
#
_symmetry.space_group_name_H-M   'P 1'
#
loop_
_entity.id
_entity.type
_entity.pdbx_description
1 polymer ?
#
loop_
_entity_poly.entity_id
_entity_poly.type
_entity_poly.pdbx_seq_one_letter_code
_entity_poly.pdbx_strand_id
1 'polypeptide(L)'
;MSDTTRRNPGPTGPDAPPWGWPPADSSDLAVWLRSFVVDGVETLLDRHAPGGRLPRVFAGHAVEPDVTADLAYTLGHLRRGGVEQIAGAPVDEIVRTLLAGIDGDRTHTFFSYRVAETVLQWGPWDDNPLLDPLDDHERSNVATACDSSEWIELLDARILPRNYAAVLARCELARMRLGLLGDPAVVDDLLQRVVDVLADNPLHHLDDSVHGVGRYDIYTADVWLFTEPLADHIGPLWLDGLRTALELVERTLADDGTAVAWGRSTGSLGAALTVELAAASLRHGVGDAPDRWVARGRRAAARLPGWFTDGVTDAHRHRSPYGYRGPFRRLQLTLDLYGKLAWAANELDRHRDTVAVQDAELNTPLDELVRFDDTAASVWCTRGPGGSNVVPFVGATRSDYLCAPRSPGTYEVPVDSELACWVPVAVVGEHRHTVTGVPVRVDHGPGWVTAEWDGLRSGAELDGEHGPPDLPGTVRGHWRTAGRGLHVDWDVDLDEAPRAMWWSVPERADRPLQVQWRTDGAPTGRADTVLVDGVDEWRSFWSRTHRVHQFELDPTRRARIELRVTPTLRLSSSAHGHHYHRSLVEPMGDAVVDLPLAWGPLADTAVDRDAIDLFHLHWPEWVAFDDLAEHRRIVEDLGARGVPTVWTAHNLTPHAPTPTGAPPEAFDAVYRLWAEHADAVIHHTHAGRDRFVARHGAGHARHVVLPHGDFSTLWAEHRVDRSTAEQRLGLSPADLRIGLVGAPRTEKLVGEFLEGVAACGRADVQVVCWSLRDDETAPTDPRIAIAEPYREVDEATYALRLSACDALAFPFDPDGGMQATGTVADAIAAGLPGLCSDWWFLGESLGEAAVPVGHAATQVAAALERLDGDQLAAARSAAIARREHTRWSDVAARTLALYEQVVLDRWA
;
A
#
# COMPACT_ATOMS: atom_id res chain seq x y z
N MET A 1 -11.40 31.00 29.33
CA MET A 1 -10.10 30.39 29.17
C MET A 1 -10.36 29.25 28.20
N SER A 2 -10.15 29.48 26.92
CA SER A 2 -10.42 28.56 25.82
C SER A 2 -9.23 27.61 25.69
N ASP A 3 -9.45 26.36 26.08
CA ASP A 3 -8.51 25.28 25.81
C ASP A 3 -8.75 24.77 24.36
N THR A 4 -8.10 25.42 23.42
CA THR A 4 -8.00 24.91 22.07
C THR A 4 -6.96 23.80 22.08
N THR A 5 -7.38 22.55 22.31
CA THR A 5 -6.59 21.39 21.95
C THR A 5 -6.23 21.52 20.46
N ARG A 6 -4.99 21.93 20.21
CA ARG A 6 -4.39 21.96 18.87
C ARG A 6 -4.50 20.53 18.33
N ARG A 7 -5.37 20.35 17.35
CA ARG A 7 -5.30 19.17 16.47
C ARG A 7 -3.86 19.09 15.97
N ASN A 8 -3.18 18.01 16.30
CA ASN A 8 -1.88 17.73 15.72
C ASN A 8 -2.11 17.65 14.21
N PRO A 9 -1.43 18.42 13.36
CA PRO A 9 -1.56 18.23 11.91
C PRO A 9 -1.11 16.80 11.64
N GLY A 10 -2.03 15.99 11.15
CA GLY A 10 -1.73 14.63 10.72
C GLY A 10 -0.61 14.62 9.69
N PRO A 11 0.03 13.47 9.47
CA PRO A 11 1.16 13.33 8.58
C PRO A 11 0.81 13.81 7.16
N THR A 12 1.71 14.61 6.57
CA THR A 12 1.52 15.30 5.28
C THR A 12 2.03 14.49 4.08
N GLY A 13 2.20 13.16 4.20
CA GLY A 13 2.60 12.30 3.09
C GLY A 13 1.41 11.92 2.19
N PRO A 14 1.64 11.61 0.89
CA PRO A 14 0.58 11.22 -0.04
C PRO A 14 -0.18 9.94 0.36
N ASP A 15 0.36 9.15 1.27
CA ASP A 15 -0.20 7.86 1.72
C ASP A 15 -0.83 7.92 3.12
N ALA A 16 -0.66 9.01 3.87
CA ALA A 16 -1.24 9.14 5.19
C ALA A 16 -2.71 9.58 5.10
N PRO A 17 -3.63 8.92 5.81
CA PRO A 17 -4.99 9.39 5.88
C PRO A 17 -5.04 10.75 6.58
N PRO A 18 -5.88 11.70 6.10
CA PRO A 18 -5.96 13.05 6.67
C PRO A 18 -6.35 13.07 8.16
N TRP A 19 -6.86 11.97 8.67
CA TRP A 19 -7.29 11.75 10.07
C TRP A 19 -6.23 11.06 10.95
N GLY A 20 -5.07 10.70 10.38
CA GLY A 20 -4.11 9.81 11.02
C GLY A 20 -4.56 8.34 10.98
N TRP A 21 -3.69 7.44 11.43
CA TRP A 21 -3.97 6.01 11.50
C TRP A 21 -4.86 5.69 12.70
N PRO A 22 -5.87 4.79 12.56
CA PRO A 22 -6.65 4.31 13.69
C PRO A 22 -5.74 3.66 14.75
N PRO A 23 -6.06 3.87 16.03
CA PRO A 23 -5.30 3.26 17.12
C PRO A 23 -5.31 1.74 17.14
N ALA A 24 -4.41 1.14 17.92
CA ALA A 24 -4.19 -0.30 17.92
C ALA A 24 -5.25 -1.11 18.72
N ASP A 25 -5.85 -0.52 19.75
CA ASP A 25 -6.87 -1.23 20.55
C ASP A 25 -8.30 -0.97 20.07
N SER A 26 -9.25 -1.81 20.51
CA SER A 26 -10.64 -1.74 20.05
C SER A 26 -11.37 -0.49 20.54
N SER A 27 -11.06 -0.01 21.75
CA SER A 27 -11.71 1.18 22.32
C SER A 27 -11.28 2.45 21.59
N ASP A 28 -10.02 2.56 21.26
CA ASP A 28 -9.47 3.68 20.50
C ASP A 28 -9.99 3.66 19.05
N LEU A 29 -10.11 2.48 18.44
CA LEU A 29 -10.72 2.32 17.11
C LEU A 29 -12.19 2.77 17.14
N ALA A 30 -12.95 2.43 18.16
CA ALA A 30 -14.33 2.87 18.34
C ALA A 30 -14.44 4.40 18.46
N VAL A 31 -13.55 5.03 19.23
CA VAL A 31 -13.47 6.49 19.37
C VAL A 31 -13.11 7.14 18.04
N TRP A 32 -12.14 6.58 17.32
CA TRP A 32 -11.72 7.07 16.03
C TRP A 32 -12.85 7.02 15.00
N LEU A 33 -13.54 5.88 14.87
CA LEU A 33 -14.68 5.70 13.96
C LEU A 33 -15.81 6.67 14.28
N ARG A 34 -16.16 6.81 15.57
CA ARG A 34 -17.20 7.74 16.02
C ARG A 34 -16.85 9.18 15.65
N SER A 35 -15.59 9.60 15.88
CA SER A 35 -15.11 10.94 15.51
C SER A 35 -15.16 11.15 14.00
N PHE A 36 -14.73 10.16 13.20
CA PHE A 36 -14.80 10.21 11.75
C PHE A 36 -16.25 10.41 11.25
N VAL A 37 -17.21 9.66 11.82
CA VAL A 37 -18.63 9.79 11.45
C VAL A 37 -19.20 11.14 11.90
N VAL A 38 -18.90 11.58 13.13
CA VAL A 38 -19.37 12.89 13.66
C VAL A 38 -18.87 14.01 12.76
N ASP A 39 -17.56 14.08 12.51
CA ASP A 39 -16.97 15.14 11.67
C ASP A 39 -17.52 15.11 10.24
N GLY A 40 -17.78 13.90 9.70
CA GLY A 40 -18.37 13.73 8.38
C GLY A 40 -19.82 14.21 8.32
N VAL A 41 -20.64 13.84 9.30
CA VAL A 41 -22.04 14.27 9.40
C VAL A 41 -22.13 15.77 9.66
N GLU A 42 -21.30 16.34 10.55
CA GLU A 42 -21.24 17.80 10.78
C GLU A 42 -20.91 18.55 9.51
N THR A 43 -19.88 18.09 8.77
CA THR A 43 -19.49 18.68 7.48
C THR A 43 -20.63 18.61 6.45
N LEU A 44 -21.32 17.46 6.38
CA LEU A 44 -22.45 17.26 5.49
C LEU A 44 -23.61 18.19 5.85
N LEU A 45 -23.97 18.29 7.14
CA LEU A 45 -25.05 19.19 7.58
C LEU A 45 -24.73 20.65 7.33
N ASP A 46 -23.51 21.09 7.64
CA ASP A 46 -23.10 22.47 7.43
C ASP A 46 -23.12 22.88 5.94
N ARG A 47 -22.62 22.03 5.07
CA ARG A 47 -22.49 22.33 3.64
C ARG A 47 -23.73 22.06 2.80
N HIS A 48 -24.48 21.01 3.13
CA HIS A 48 -25.52 20.47 2.26
C HIS A 48 -26.91 20.39 2.88
N ALA A 49 -27.02 20.36 4.21
CA ALA A 49 -28.29 20.18 4.90
C ALA A 49 -28.41 21.02 6.18
N PRO A 50 -28.26 22.36 6.10
CA PRO A 50 -28.27 23.22 7.27
C PRO A 50 -29.59 23.06 8.08
N GLY A 51 -29.43 22.85 9.40
CA GLY A 51 -30.55 22.63 10.30
C GLY A 51 -31.25 21.28 10.12
N GLY A 52 -30.54 20.27 9.57
CA GLY A 52 -31.05 18.92 9.32
C GLY A 52 -32.01 18.79 8.13
N ARG A 53 -32.19 19.84 7.36
CA ARG A 53 -33.06 19.83 6.18
C ARG A 53 -32.29 19.40 4.94
N LEU A 54 -32.49 18.15 4.55
CA LEU A 54 -31.84 17.60 3.35
C LEU A 54 -32.29 18.33 2.08
N PRO A 55 -31.38 18.54 1.12
CA PRO A 55 -31.71 19.20 -0.13
C PRO A 55 -32.60 18.29 -0.97
N ARG A 56 -33.52 18.85 -1.74
CA ARG A 56 -34.31 18.08 -2.72
C ARG A 56 -33.51 17.71 -3.96
N VAL A 57 -32.41 18.41 -4.22
CA VAL A 57 -31.49 18.17 -5.33
C VAL A 57 -30.05 18.19 -4.78
N PHE A 58 -29.29 17.15 -5.07
CA PHE A 58 -27.88 17.05 -4.74
C PHE A 58 -27.07 16.66 -5.97
N ALA A 59 -25.97 17.35 -6.22
CA ALA A 59 -25.13 17.14 -7.41
C ALA A 59 -25.89 17.13 -8.76
N GLY A 60 -26.98 17.92 -8.87
CA GLY A 60 -27.81 18.00 -10.08
C GLY A 60 -28.91 16.94 -10.22
N HIS A 61 -29.06 16.05 -9.23
CA HIS A 61 -30.05 14.95 -9.24
C HIS A 61 -31.03 15.07 -8.08
N ALA A 62 -32.26 14.58 -8.28
CA ALA A 62 -33.24 14.48 -7.20
C ALA A 62 -32.71 13.55 -6.10
N VAL A 63 -32.87 13.98 -4.85
CA VAL A 63 -32.45 13.18 -3.69
C VAL A 63 -33.50 12.10 -3.42
N GLU A 64 -33.02 10.87 -3.23
CA GLU A 64 -33.84 9.71 -2.88
C GLU A 64 -34.51 9.90 -1.49
N PRO A 65 -35.75 9.45 -1.27
CA PRO A 65 -36.41 9.51 0.03
C PRO A 65 -35.62 8.82 1.16
N ASP A 66 -34.89 7.76 0.85
CA ASP A 66 -34.08 6.96 1.76
C ASP A 66 -33.08 7.79 2.57
N VAL A 67 -32.57 8.86 1.99
CA VAL A 67 -31.55 9.73 2.62
C VAL A 67 -32.04 10.30 3.97
N THR A 68 -33.31 10.59 4.11
CA THR A 68 -33.89 11.05 5.39
C THR A 68 -33.80 9.96 6.46
N ALA A 69 -34.16 8.73 6.10
CA ALA A 69 -34.09 7.58 7.00
C ALA A 69 -32.65 7.22 7.34
N ASP A 70 -31.73 7.27 6.36
CA ASP A 70 -30.30 6.99 6.56
C ASP A 70 -29.66 7.96 7.53
N LEU A 71 -29.96 9.26 7.42
CA LEU A 71 -29.45 10.26 8.35
C LEU A 71 -30.03 10.07 9.74
N ALA A 72 -31.35 9.84 9.85
CA ALA A 72 -32.00 9.59 11.15
C ALA A 72 -31.43 8.33 11.84
N TYR A 73 -31.19 7.27 11.07
CA TYR A 73 -30.59 6.01 11.55
C TYR A 73 -29.16 6.22 12.04
N THR A 74 -28.33 6.92 11.25
CA THR A 74 -26.97 7.29 11.63
C THR A 74 -26.94 8.08 12.94
N LEU A 75 -27.79 9.11 13.05
CA LEU A 75 -27.88 9.95 14.25
C LEU A 75 -28.35 9.14 15.46
N GLY A 76 -29.27 8.19 15.28
CA GLY A 76 -29.70 7.26 16.33
C GLY A 76 -28.55 6.42 16.87
N HIS A 77 -27.67 5.88 16.00
CA HIS A 77 -26.50 5.15 16.43
C HIS A 77 -25.46 6.05 17.13
N LEU A 78 -25.23 7.27 16.64
CA LEU A 78 -24.36 8.25 17.31
C LEU A 78 -24.88 8.61 18.70
N ARG A 79 -26.21 8.84 18.85
CA ARG A 79 -26.88 9.12 20.13
C ARG A 79 -26.68 7.97 21.13
N ARG A 80 -26.84 6.74 20.65
CA ARG A 80 -26.59 5.52 21.45
C ARG A 80 -25.12 5.42 21.89
N GLY A 81 -24.18 5.90 21.08
CA GLY A 81 -22.76 6.02 21.37
C GLY A 81 -22.38 7.20 22.25
N GLY A 82 -23.37 7.94 22.82
CA GLY A 82 -23.16 9.06 23.74
C GLY A 82 -22.95 10.42 23.08
N VAL A 83 -23.19 10.56 21.78
CA VAL A 83 -23.15 11.85 21.06
C VAL A 83 -24.48 12.56 21.27
N GLU A 84 -24.49 13.64 22.05
CA GLU A 84 -25.71 14.38 22.38
C GLU A 84 -26.00 15.54 21.42
N GLN A 85 -24.97 16.07 20.78
CA GLN A 85 -25.07 17.22 19.86
C GLN A 85 -24.26 16.95 18.57
N ILE A 86 -24.81 17.45 17.46
CA ILE A 86 -24.15 17.49 16.12
C ILE A 86 -24.34 18.89 15.54
N ALA A 87 -23.29 19.49 15.06
CA ALA A 87 -23.27 20.86 14.50
C ALA A 87 -23.93 21.90 15.45
N GLY A 88 -23.79 21.71 16.76
CA GLY A 88 -24.32 22.58 17.79
C GLY A 88 -25.82 22.41 18.10
N ALA A 89 -26.51 21.45 17.47
CA ALA A 89 -27.92 21.13 17.73
C ALA A 89 -28.04 19.77 18.46
N PRO A 90 -29.02 19.60 19.37
CA PRO A 90 -29.31 18.30 19.97
C PRO A 90 -29.68 17.26 18.92
N VAL A 91 -29.12 16.05 19.02
CA VAL A 91 -29.40 14.95 18.10
C VAL A 91 -30.89 14.63 18.04
N ASP A 92 -31.56 14.60 19.18
CA ASP A 92 -33.02 14.32 19.28
C ASP A 92 -33.85 15.35 18.51
N GLU A 93 -33.43 16.62 18.46
CA GLU A 93 -34.10 17.68 17.71
C GLU A 93 -33.91 17.53 16.19
N ILE A 94 -32.70 17.18 15.77
CA ILE A 94 -32.40 16.92 14.34
C ILE A 94 -33.22 15.73 13.85
N VAL A 95 -33.18 14.61 14.58
CA VAL A 95 -33.96 13.39 14.21
C VAL A 95 -35.46 13.68 14.16
N ARG A 96 -35.99 14.43 15.12
CA ARG A 96 -37.40 14.84 15.12
C ARG A 96 -37.75 15.69 13.88
N THR A 97 -36.87 16.63 13.52
CA THR A 97 -37.05 17.47 12.32
C THR A 97 -37.07 16.62 11.04
N LEU A 98 -36.21 15.59 10.98
CA LEU A 98 -36.21 14.63 9.88
C LEU A 98 -37.51 13.85 9.79
N LEU A 99 -37.98 13.31 10.93
CA LEU A 99 -39.24 12.54 10.99
C LEU A 99 -40.46 13.38 10.66
N ALA A 100 -40.55 14.62 11.18
CA ALA A 100 -41.62 15.56 10.83
C ALA A 100 -41.67 15.91 9.33
N GLY A 101 -40.50 15.82 8.64
CA GLY A 101 -40.40 16.07 7.20
C GLY A 101 -40.70 14.86 6.30
N ILE A 102 -41.07 13.72 6.87
CA ILE A 102 -41.43 12.52 6.10
C ILE A 102 -42.77 12.72 5.40
N ASP A 103 -42.78 12.40 4.09
CA ASP A 103 -44.00 12.39 3.28
C ASP A 103 -44.63 10.99 3.36
N GLY A 104 -45.87 10.91 3.84
CA GLY A 104 -46.56 9.65 4.02
C GLY A 104 -46.95 8.88 2.75
N ASP A 105 -46.69 9.45 1.60
CA ASP A 105 -47.07 8.82 0.30
C ASP A 105 -46.03 7.80 -0.20
N ARG A 106 -44.92 7.56 0.54
CA ARG A 106 -43.81 6.73 0.04
C ARG A 106 -43.33 5.74 1.08
N THR A 107 -43.40 4.48 0.73
CA THR A 107 -42.69 3.39 1.37
C THR A 107 -41.58 2.89 0.46
N HIS A 108 -40.44 2.55 1.06
CA HIS A 108 -39.34 1.87 0.39
C HIS A 108 -38.67 0.90 1.38
N THR A 109 -38.27 -0.27 0.94
CA THR A 109 -37.80 -1.32 1.83
C THR A 109 -36.70 -0.84 2.80
N PHE A 110 -35.64 -0.19 2.28
CA PHE A 110 -34.55 0.34 3.10
C PHE A 110 -34.95 1.57 3.91
N PHE A 111 -35.84 2.38 3.40
CA PHE A 111 -36.38 3.52 4.12
C PHE A 111 -37.22 3.08 5.31
N SER A 112 -38.16 2.17 5.11
CA SER A 112 -39.14 1.73 6.10
C SER A 112 -38.49 1.11 7.33
N TYR A 113 -37.55 0.17 7.18
CA TYR A 113 -36.94 -0.46 8.35
C TYR A 113 -36.05 0.53 9.13
N ARG A 114 -35.36 1.45 8.46
CA ARG A 114 -34.52 2.45 9.11
C ARG A 114 -35.33 3.46 9.91
N VAL A 115 -36.50 3.88 9.41
CA VAL A 115 -37.44 4.70 10.17
C VAL A 115 -37.93 3.95 11.40
N ALA A 116 -38.39 2.69 11.21
CA ALA A 116 -38.92 1.89 12.30
C ALA A 116 -37.87 1.62 13.39
N GLU A 117 -36.69 1.19 13.01
CA GLU A 117 -35.58 0.95 13.97
C GLU A 117 -35.09 2.24 14.64
N THR A 118 -35.07 3.37 13.92
CA THR A 118 -34.75 4.68 14.50
C THR A 118 -35.76 5.02 15.61
N VAL A 119 -37.04 5.01 15.29
CA VAL A 119 -38.09 5.33 16.27
C VAL A 119 -38.01 4.40 17.49
N LEU A 120 -37.82 3.10 17.27
CA LEU A 120 -37.70 2.09 18.33
C LEU A 120 -36.52 2.37 19.30
N GLN A 121 -35.48 3.08 18.88
CA GLN A 121 -34.37 3.43 19.76
C GLN A 121 -34.79 4.37 20.92
N TRP A 122 -35.88 5.14 20.78
CA TRP A 122 -36.38 6.06 21.80
C TRP A 122 -37.53 5.48 22.61
N GLY A 123 -38.10 4.34 22.20
CA GLY A 123 -39.14 3.65 22.93
C GLY A 123 -40.27 3.09 22.06
N PRO A 124 -41.29 2.47 22.65
CA PRO A 124 -42.47 2.03 21.93
C PRO A 124 -43.27 3.22 21.40
N TRP A 125 -44.17 2.98 20.44
CA TRP A 125 -44.87 4.03 19.71
C TRP A 125 -45.69 4.98 20.62
N ASP A 126 -46.39 4.45 21.64
CA ASP A 126 -47.27 5.21 22.50
C ASP A 126 -46.56 5.92 23.69
N ASP A 127 -45.30 5.60 23.93
CA ASP A 127 -44.43 6.22 24.96
C ASP A 127 -43.06 6.51 24.34
N ASN A 128 -43.04 7.49 23.43
CA ASN A 128 -41.83 7.79 22.64
C ASN A 128 -41.56 9.30 22.63
N PRO A 129 -40.54 9.76 23.38
CA PRO A 129 -40.22 11.18 23.50
C PRO A 129 -39.80 11.84 22.18
N LEU A 130 -39.45 11.05 21.17
CA LEU A 130 -39.15 11.56 19.86
C LEU A 130 -40.41 11.91 19.09
N LEU A 131 -41.51 11.15 19.27
CA LEU A 131 -42.76 11.31 18.57
C LEU A 131 -43.74 12.25 19.30
N ASP A 132 -43.65 12.39 20.63
CA ASP A 132 -44.57 13.19 21.42
C ASP A 132 -44.78 14.63 20.94
N PRO A 133 -43.73 15.35 20.45
CA PRO A 133 -43.88 16.71 19.92
C PRO A 133 -44.44 16.80 18.50
N LEU A 134 -44.57 15.66 17.78
CA LEU A 134 -45.15 15.63 16.43
C LEU A 134 -46.67 15.78 16.47
N ASP A 135 -47.24 16.44 15.47
CA ASP A 135 -48.68 16.46 15.33
C ASP A 135 -49.25 15.14 14.78
N ASP A 136 -50.61 15.01 14.81
CA ASP A 136 -51.26 13.77 14.37
C ASP A 136 -50.99 13.41 12.91
N HIS A 137 -50.79 14.41 12.04
CA HIS A 137 -50.48 14.21 10.64
C HIS A 137 -49.04 13.72 10.46
N GLU A 138 -48.09 14.36 11.13
CA GLU A 138 -46.68 13.98 11.13
C GLU A 138 -46.49 12.55 11.67
N ARG A 139 -47.11 12.23 12.79
CA ARG A 139 -47.13 10.87 13.37
C ARG A 139 -47.73 9.84 12.41
N SER A 140 -48.84 10.17 11.74
CA SER A 140 -49.42 9.29 10.75
C SER A 140 -48.50 9.04 9.55
N ASN A 141 -47.77 10.07 9.08
CA ASN A 141 -46.80 9.93 8.00
C ASN A 141 -45.64 9.00 8.41
N VAL A 142 -45.12 9.15 9.64
CA VAL A 142 -44.08 8.26 10.16
C VAL A 142 -44.56 6.81 10.27
N ALA A 143 -45.80 6.59 10.75
CA ALA A 143 -46.39 5.26 10.82
C ALA A 143 -46.55 4.62 9.41
N THR A 144 -46.99 5.42 8.43
CA THR A 144 -47.07 4.97 7.03
C THR A 144 -45.69 4.67 6.43
N ALA A 145 -44.70 5.49 6.71
CA ALA A 145 -43.33 5.24 6.27
C ALA A 145 -42.72 3.94 6.82
N CYS A 146 -43.17 3.49 8.00
CA CYS A 146 -42.78 2.19 8.54
C CYS A 146 -43.49 1.00 7.89
N ASP A 147 -44.54 1.21 7.09
CA ASP A 147 -45.33 0.13 6.50
C ASP A 147 -44.61 -0.48 5.30
N SER A 148 -44.33 -1.78 5.37
CA SER A 148 -43.66 -2.53 4.31
C SER A 148 -44.57 -3.50 3.56
N SER A 149 -45.85 -3.44 3.74
CA SER A 149 -46.82 -4.41 3.18
C SER A 149 -46.76 -4.52 1.67
N GLU A 150 -46.66 -3.38 0.97
CA GLU A 150 -46.54 -3.34 -0.49
C GLU A 150 -45.30 -4.08 -1.00
N TRP A 151 -44.18 -3.94 -0.25
CA TRP A 151 -42.92 -4.60 -0.60
C TRP A 151 -42.92 -6.11 -0.35
N ILE A 152 -43.70 -6.56 0.65
CA ILE A 152 -43.91 -8.00 0.89
C ILE A 152 -44.66 -8.60 -0.33
N GLU A 153 -45.67 -7.92 -0.88
CA GLU A 153 -46.39 -8.36 -2.10
C GLU A 153 -45.41 -8.45 -3.31
N LEU A 154 -44.50 -7.50 -3.45
CA LEU A 154 -43.48 -7.53 -4.50
C LEU A 154 -42.45 -8.66 -4.32
N LEU A 155 -42.07 -8.96 -3.07
CA LEU A 155 -41.25 -10.12 -2.76
C LEU A 155 -41.94 -11.43 -3.13
N ASP A 156 -43.22 -11.56 -2.81
CA ASP A 156 -44.08 -12.70 -3.18
C ASP A 156 -44.21 -12.87 -4.68
N ALA A 157 -44.28 -11.78 -5.41
CA ALA A 157 -44.32 -11.76 -6.87
C ALA A 157 -42.94 -12.03 -7.51
N ARG A 158 -41.88 -12.23 -6.71
CA ARG A 158 -40.49 -12.43 -7.19
C ARG A 158 -39.95 -11.29 -8.06
N ILE A 159 -40.33 -10.07 -7.73
CA ILE A 159 -39.86 -8.85 -8.39
C ILE A 159 -38.58 -8.34 -7.66
N LEU A 160 -38.51 -8.52 -6.34
CA LEU A 160 -37.39 -8.09 -5.54
C LEU A 160 -36.31 -9.17 -5.42
N PRO A 161 -35.02 -8.78 -5.32
CA PRO A 161 -33.93 -9.68 -4.97
C PRO A 161 -34.17 -10.41 -3.64
N ARG A 162 -33.56 -11.58 -3.48
CA ARG A 162 -33.85 -12.49 -2.35
C ARG A 162 -33.40 -11.91 -0.98
N ASN A 163 -32.38 -11.05 -0.94
CA ASN A 163 -31.91 -10.37 0.28
C ASN A 163 -32.97 -9.43 0.88
N TYR A 164 -33.97 -9.03 0.11
CA TYR A 164 -35.06 -8.16 0.62
C TYR A 164 -35.93 -8.87 1.68
N ALA A 165 -35.97 -10.19 1.72
CA ALA A 165 -36.64 -10.90 2.81
C ALA A 165 -36.08 -10.49 4.19
N ALA A 166 -34.75 -10.32 4.30
CA ALA A 166 -34.10 -9.86 5.53
C ALA A 166 -34.48 -8.42 5.91
N VAL A 167 -34.49 -7.54 4.92
CA VAL A 167 -34.85 -6.12 5.11
C VAL A 167 -36.29 -5.99 5.62
N LEU A 168 -37.22 -6.74 5.01
CA LEU A 168 -38.65 -6.74 5.39
C LEU A 168 -38.87 -7.39 6.75
N ALA A 169 -38.17 -8.51 7.05
CA ALA A 169 -38.25 -9.14 8.37
C ALA A 169 -37.78 -8.18 9.48
N ARG A 170 -36.71 -7.41 9.26
CA ARG A 170 -36.25 -6.37 10.21
C ARG A 170 -37.29 -5.29 10.39
N CYS A 171 -37.89 -4.80 9.32
CA CYS A 171 -38.90 -3.77 9.37
C CYS A 171 -40.10 -4.23 10.19
N GLU A 172 -40.65 -5.39 9.87
CA GLU A 172 -41.84 -5.91 10.55
C GLU A 172 -41.57 -6.31 12.00
N LEU A 173 -40.36 -6.80 12.31
CA LEU A 173 -39.95 -7.03 13.72
C LEU A 173 -39.85 -5.72 14.49
N ALA A 174 -39.34 -4.65 13.90
CA ALA A 174 -39.31 -3.33 14.54
C ALA A 174 -40.71 -2.76 14.71
N ARG A 175 -41.60 -2.91 13.72
CA ARG A 175 -43.03 -2.52 13.83
C ARG A 175 -43.76 -3.27 14.93
N MET A 176 -43.54 -4.57 15.04
CA MET A 176 -44.12 -5.38 16.13
C MET A 176 -43.67 -4.88 17.52
N ARG A 177 -42.36 -4.60 17.66
CA ARG A 177 -41.80 -4.05 18.93
C ARG A 177 -42.26 -2.63 19.23
N LEU A 178 -42.55 -1.84 18.20
CA LEU A 178 -43.17 -0.52 18.34
C LEU A 178 -44.65 -0.59 18.73
N GLY A 179 -45.34 -1.73 18.51
CA GLY A 179 -46.79 -1.87 18.69
C GLY A 179 -47.61 -1.44 17.47
N LEU A 180 -46.99 -1.26 16.31
CA LEU A 180 -47.64 -0.87 15.04
C LEU A 180 -48.15 -2.06 14.21
N LEU A 181 -47.72 -3.27 14.51
CA LEU A 181 -48.11 -4.48 13.77
C LEU A 181 -49.19 -5.24 14.50
N GLY A 182 -50.29 -5.50 13.82
CA GLY A 182 -51.44 -6.19 14.43
C GLY A 182 -51.33 -7.72 14.42
N ASP A 183 -50.64 -8.34 13.50
CA ASP A 183 -50.48 -9.79 13.37
C ASP A 183 -49.01 -10.21 13.40
N PRO A 184 -48.52 -10.79 14.51
CA PRO A 184 -47.15 -11.32 14.62
C PRO A 184 -46.79 -12.42 13.61
N ALA A 185 -47.79 -13.13 13.06
CA ALA A 185 -47.56 -14.17 12.06
C ALA A 185 -46.85 -13.66 10.79
N VAL A 186 -46.96 -12.37 10.48
CA VAL A 186 -46.21 -11.74 9.36
C VAL A 186 -44.72 -11.78 9.61
N VAL A 187 -44.29 -11.52 10.85
CA VAL A 187 -42.87 -11.59 11.26
C VAL A 187 -42.35 -13.02 11.15
N ASP A 188 -43.12 -13.99 11.68
CA ASP A 188 -42.75 -15.41 11.67
C ASP A 188 -42.61 -15.92 10.21
N ASP A 189 -43.53 -15.54 9.31
CA ASP A 189 -43.46 -15.92 7.89
C ASP A 189 -42.23 -15.31 7.22
N LEU A 190 -41.94 -14.04 7.42
CA LEU A 190 -40.76 -13.39 6.86
C LEU A 190 -39.45 -13.96 7.43
N LEU A 191 -39.40 -14.25 8.72
CA LEU A 191 -38.25 -14.92 9.35
C LEU A 191 -38.03 -16.30 8.73
N GLN A 192 -39.09 -17.10 8.49
CA GLN A 192 -38.96 -18.39 7.82
C GLN A 192 -38.38 -18.22 6.40
N ARG A 193 -38.84 -17.25 5.63
CA ARG A 193 -38.30 -16.94 4.30
C ARG A 193 -36.82 -16.56 4.35
N VAL A 194 -36.39 -15.79 5.36
CA VAL A 194 -34.98 -15.47 5.58
C VAL A 194 -34.19 -16.75 5.83
N VAL A 195 -34.69 -17.61 6.71
CA VAL A 195 -34.07 -18.92 7.00
C VAL A 195 -33.96 -19.77 5.72
N ASP A 196 -35.04 -19.86 4.94
CA ASP A 196 -35.06 -20.65 3.69
C ASP A 196 -34.02 -20.14 2.68
N VAL A 197 -33.92 -18.80 2.52
CA VAL A 197 -32.93 -18.18 1.64
C VAL A 197 -31.50 -18.44 2.09
N LEU A 198 -31.24 -18.34 3.40
CA LEU A 198 -29.90 -18.53 3.95
C LEU A 198 -29.49 -20.00 3.98
N ALA A 199 -30.48 -20.93 4.05
CA ALA A 199 -30.25 -22.37 4.04
C ALA A 199 -30.17 -22.99 2.64
N ASP A 200 -30.54 -22.26 1.59
CA ASP A 200 -30.59 -22.73 0.21
C ASP A 200 -29.20 -23.17 -0.34
N ASN A 201 -28.14 -22.58 0.17
CA ASN A 201 -26.76 -22.92 -0.18
C ASN A 201 -26.06 -23.51 1.06
N PRO A 202 -25.53 -24.74 1.00
CA PRO A 202 -24.87 -25.39 2.15
C PRO A 202 -23.61 -24.64 2.65
N LEU A 203 -23.03 -23.79 1.82
CA LEU A 203 -21.91 -22.90 2.19
C LEU A 203 -22.39 -21.52 2.66
N HIS A 204 -23.71 -21.31 2.69
CA HIS A 204 -24.35 -20.04 3.07
C HIS A 204 -23.91 -18.82 2.22
N HIS A 205 -23.52 -19.08 0.98
CA HIS A 205 -23.21 -18.01 0.02
C HIS A 205 -24.47 -17.56 -0.67
N LEU A 206 -24.90 -16.35 -0.41
CA LEU A 206 -26.10 -15.76 -1.01
C LEU A 206 -25.83 -15.34 -2.46
N ASP A 207 -26.57 -15.93 -3.42
CA ASP A 207 -26.70 -15.36 -4.76
C ASP A 207 -27.69 -14.19 -4.69
N ASP A 208 -27.18 -12.95 -4.75
CA ASP A 208 -27.98 -11.72 -4.67
C ASP A 208 -28.63 -11.36 -6.01
N SER A 209 -29.29 -12.33 -6.61
CA SER A 209 -30.07 -12.12 -7.83
C SER A 209 -31.51 -12.63 -7.70
N VAL A 210 -32.40 -12.12 -8.55
CA VAL A 210 -33.79 -12.58 -8.61
C VAL A 210 -33.91 -13.97 -9.20
N HIS A 211 -33.02 -14.33 -10.13
CA HIS A 211 -33.15 -15.51 -10.99
C HIS A 211 -32.01 -16.52 -10.87
N GLY A 212 -31.12 -16.38 -9.87
CA GLY A 212 -30.02 -17.33 -9.68
C GLY A 212 -29.00 -17.31 -10.82
N VAL A 213 -28.45 -16.15 -11.13
CA VAL A 213 -27.45 -15.99 -12.21
C VAL A 213 -25.99 -16.11 -11.72
N GLY A 214 -25.79 -16.57 -10.48
CA GLY A 214 -24.45 -16.72 -9.90
C GLY A 214 -23.83 -15.40 -9.44
N ARG A 215 -24.65 -14.48 -8.99
CA ARG A 215 -24.22 -13.16 -8.51
C ARG A 215 -23.81 -13.23 -7.05
N TYR A 216 -22.57 -13.57 -6.86
CA TYR A 216 -21.91 -13.57 -5.55
C TYR A 216 -21.00 -12.35 -5.45
N ASP A 217 -21.44 -11.32 -4.73
CA ASP A 217 -20.74 -10.07 -4.55
C ASP A 217 -20.63 -9.72 -3.05
N ILE A 218 -20.46 -8.44 -2.73
CA ILE A 218 -20.36 -7.97 -1.35
C ILE A 218 -21.58 -8.39 -0.49
N TYR A 219 -22.77 -8.49 -1.09
CA TYR A 219 -23.99 -8.88 -0.38
C TYR A 219 -24.00 -10.34 0.04
N THR A 220 -23.16 -11.19 -0.55
CA THR A 220 -22.95 -12.55 -0.08
C THR A 220 -22.43 -12.58 1.38
N ALA A 221 -21.62 -11.61 1.77
CA ALA A 221 -21.13 -11.46 3.15
C ALA A 221 -21.96 -10.43 3.94
N ASP A 222 -22.39 -9.34 3.33
CA ASP A 222 -23.12 -8.25 3.99
C ASP A 222 -24.55 -8.68 4.45
N VAL A 223 -25.14 -9.71 3.85
CA VAL A 223 -26.44 -10.25 4.27
C VAL A 223 -26.45 -10.69 5.74
N TRP A 224 -25.32 -11.14 6.25
CA TRP A 224 -25.18 -11.53 7.66
C TRP A 224 -25.22 -10.32 8.60
N LEU A 225 -24.75 -9.17 8.14
CA LEU A 225 -24.86 -7.91 8.87
C LEU A 225 -26.27 -7.32 8.76
N PHE A 226 -26.94 -7.44 7.61
CA PHE A 226 -28.35 -7.10 7.47
C PHE A 226 -29.23 -7.93 8.39
N THR A 227 -28.94 -9.21 8.57
CA THR A 227 -29.70 -10.12 9.41
C THR A 227 -29.27 -10.10 10.88
N GLU A 228 -28.26 -9.31 11.25
CA GLU A 228 -27.73 -9.24 12.63
C GLU A 228 -28.83 -8.97 13.68
N PRO A 229 -29.76 -8.01 13.48
CA PRO A 229 -30.86 -7.81 14.44
C PRO A 229 -31.84 -8.98 14.55
N LEU A 230 -31.77 -9.94 13.63
CA LEU A 230 -32.57 -11.16 13.57
C LEU A 230 -31.83 -12.39 14.12
N ALA A 231 -30.54 -12.26 14.50
CA ALA A 231 -29.67 -13.36 14.88
C ALA A 231 -30.28 -14.31 15.92
N ASP A 232 -30.91 -13.77 16.98
CA ASP A 232 -31.55 -14.56 18.04
C ASP A 232 -32.77 -15.36 17.53
N HIS A 233 -33.43 -14.89 16.47
CA HIS A 233 -34.57 -15.56 15.87
C HIS A 233 -34.17 -16.62 14.85
N ILE A 234 -33.07 -16.39 14.11
CA ILE A 234 -32.53 -17.34 13.13
C ILE A 234 -31.73 -18.47 13.85
N GLY A 235 -31.06 -18.14 14.94
CA GLY A 235 -30.34 -19.08 15.78
C GLY A 235 -29.02 -19.61 15.18
N PRO A 236 -28.68 -20.92 15.34
CA PRO A 236 -27.39 -21.47 14.96
C PRO A 236 -27.00 -21.26 13.49
N LEU A 237 -27.98 -21.28 12.58
CA LEU A 237 -27.75 -21.03 11.15
C LEU A 237 -27.10 -19.64 10.92
N TRP A 238 -27.54 -18.65 11.73
CA TRP A 238 -26.97 -17.30 11.61
C TRP A 238 -25.48 -17.29 12.00
N LEU A 239 -25.11 -17.95 13.09
CA LEU A 239 -23.71 -18.04 13.55
C LEU A 239 -22.83 -18.80 12.54
N ASP A 240 -23.35 -19.87 11.95
CA ASP A 240 -22.64 -20.64 10.93
C ASP A 240 -22.43 -19.80 9.68
N GLY A 241 -23.41 -19.05 9.25
CA GLY A 241 -23.31 -18.16 8.10
C GLY A 241 -22.38 -16.98 8.34
N LEU A 242 -22.38 -16.39 9.53
CA LEU A 242 -21.40 -15.35 9.89
C LEU A 242 -19.97 -15.90 9.81
N ARG A 243 -19.75 -17.14 10.29
CA ARG A 243 -18.42 -17.78 10.20
C ARG A 243 -17.98 -17.95 8.74
N THR A 244 -18.88 -18.42 7.89
CA THR A 244 -18.61 -18.59 6.45
C THR A 244 -18.33 -17.26 5.77
N ALA A 245 -19.07 -16.20 6.13
CA ALA A 245 -18.82 -14.84 5.62
C ALA A 245 -17.44 -14.30 6.06
N LEU A 246 -17.06 -14.50 7.32
CA LEU A 246 -15.73 -14.16 7.82
C LEU A 246 -14.63 -14.90 7.04
N GLU A 247 -14.80 -16.20 6.81
CA GLU A 247 -13.85 -17.01 6.01
C GLU A 247 -13.73 -16.50 4.56
N LEU A 248 -14.84 -16.15 3.90
CA LEU A 248 -14.83 -15.59 2.55
C LEU A 248 -14.08 -14.24 2.52
N VAL A 249 -14.39 -13.37 3.47
CA VAL A 249 -13.74 -12.06 3.57
C VAL A 249 -12.25 -12.21 3.84
N GLU A 250 -11.85 -13.15 4.70
CA GLU A 250 -10.44 -13.42 5.00
C GLU A 250 -9.64 -13.84 3.76
N ARG A 251 -10.21 -14.70 2.92
CA ARG A 251 -9.58 -15.14 1.67
C ARG A 251 -9.48 -14.03 0.64
N THR A 252 -10.46 -13.14 0.61
CA THR A 252 -10.55 -12.04 -0.37
C THR A 252 -9.96 -10.72 0.12
N LEU A 253 -9.43 -10.69 1.35
CA LEU A 253 -8.87 -9.50 1.96
C LEU A 253 -7.63 -9.04 1.18
N ALA A 254 -7.67 -7.81 0.69
CA ALA A 254 -6.53 -7.15 0.06
C ALA A 254 -5.56 -6.57 1.10
N ASP A 255 -4.34 -6.26 0.69
CA ASP A 255 -3.29 -5.71 1.56
C ASP A 255 -3.72 -4.40 2.23
N ASP A 256 -4.64 -3.66 1.63
CA ASP A 256 -5.17 -2.40 2.14
C ASP A 256 -6.37 -2.56 3.08
N GLY A 257 -6.75 -3.79 3.42
CA GLY A 257 -7.86 -4.09 4.32
C GLY A 257 -9.24 -4.06 3.65
N THR A 258 -9.33 -3.83 2.34
CA THR A 258 -10.59 -3.99 1.60
C THR A 258 -10.85 -5.46 1.29
N ALA A 259 -12.13 -5.86 1.27
CA ALA A 259 -12.51 -7.23 0.97
C ALA A 259 -13.69 -7.26 0.01
N VAL A 260 -13.90 -8.38 -0.66
CA VAL A 260 -15.00 -8.61 -1.61
C VAL A 260 -15.17 -7.42 -2.56
N ALA A 261 -14.06 -7.01 -3.18
CA ALA A 261 -14.01 -5.78 -3.96
C ALA A 261 -14.47 -5.96 -5.42
N TRP A 262 -15.53 -6.71 -5.67
CA TRP A 262 -16.18 -6.88 -6.97
C TRP A 262 -17.70 -6.85 -6.83
N GLY A 263 -18.42 -6.58 -7.93
CA GLY A 263 -19.85 -6.41 -7.95
C GLY A 263 -20.31 -4.99 -7.61
N ARG A 264 -21.53 -4.83 -7.16
CA ARG A 264 -22.08 -3.54 -6.73
C ARG A 264 -21.45 -3.07 -5.41
N SER A 265 -21.37 -1.77 -5.21
CA SER A 265 -21.15 -1.18 -3.89
C SER A 265 -19.81 -1.49 -3.23
N THR A 266 -18.77 -1.74 -3.99
CA THR A 266 -17.42 -1.99 -3.46
C THR A 266 -16.66 -0.71 -3.10
N GLY A 267 -15.39 -0.77 -2.87
CA GLY A 267 -14.57 0.38 -2.45
C GLY A 267 -14.83 0.77 -1.00
N SER A 268 -15.43 1.92 -0.76
CA SER A 268 -15.74 2.40 0.60
C SER A 268 -16.64 1.43 1.38
N LEU A 269 -17.62 0.81 0.71
CA LEU A 269 -18.48 -0.19 1.36
C LEU A 269 -17.71 -1.48 1.71
N GLY A 270 -16.77 -1.91 0.86
CA GLY A 270 -15.90 -3.05 1.16
C GLY A 270 -15.02 -2.82 2.40
N ALA A 271 -14.53 -1.58 2.57
CA ALA A 271 -13.81 -1.19 3.78
C ALA A 271 -14.74 -1.16 5.02
N ALA A 272 -15.94 -0.60 4.90
CA ALA A 272 -16.92 -0.58 5.98
C ALA A 272 -17.37 -1.99 6.38
N LEU A 273 -17.59 -2.89 5.41
CA LEU A 273 -17.92 -4.30 5.65
C LEU A 273 -16.88 -4.99 6.53
N THR A 274 -15.60 -4.78 6.27
CA THR A 274 -14.53 -5.36 7.10
C THR A 274 -14.59 -4.83 8.54
N VAL A 275 -14.89 -3.54 8.73
CA VAL A 275 -15.08 -2.93 10.06
C VAL A 275 -16.31 -3.50 10.77
N GLU A 276 -17.43 -3.64 10.07
CA GLU A 276 -18.66 -4.20 10.63
C GLU A 276 -18.50 -5.67 11.00
N LEU A 277 -17.83 -6.47 10.16
CA LEU A 277 -17.53 -7.88 10.46
C LEU A 277 -16.60 -8.03 11.66
N ALA A 278 -15.63 -7.13 11.85
CA ALA A 278 -14.81 -7.09 13.05
C ALA A 278 -15.69 -6.86 14.30
N ALA A 279 -16.60 -5.91 14.24
CA ALA A 279 -17.55 -5.64 15.34
C ALA A 279 -18.49 -6.81 15.59
N ALA A 280 -19.03 -7.45 14.55
CA ALA A 280 -19.91 -8.61 14.67
C ALA A 280 -19.17 -9.84 15.21
N SER A 281 -17.93 -10.09 14.78
CA SER A 281 -17.08 -11.16 15.30
C SER A 281 -16.89 -11.05 16.82
N LEU A 282 -16.58 -9.85 17.32
CA LEU A 282 -16.47 -9.59 18.75
C LEU A 282 -17.79 -9.77 19.49
N ARG A 283 -18.87 -9.19 18.98
CA ARG A 283 -20.20 -9.24 19.60
C ARG A 283 -20.70 -10.66 19.78
N HIS A 284 -20.54 -11.50 18.80
CA HIS A 284 -21.10 -12.86 18.78
C HIS A 284 -20.06 -13.94 19.12
N GLY A 285 -18.81 -13.58 19.35
CA GLY A 285 -17.73 -14.52 19.67
C GLY A 285 -17.49 -15.54 18.54
N VAL A 286 -17.65 -15.11 17.28
CA VAL A 286 -17.48 -15.93 16.08
C VAL A 286 -16.15 -15.61 15.39
N GLY A 287 -15.45 -16.64 14.94
CA GLY A 287 -14.13 -16.53 14.35
C GLY A 287 -13.03 -16.99 15.30
N ASP A 288 -11.95 -17.53 14.75
CA ASP A 288 -10.86 -18.16 15.51
C ASP A 288 -10.01 -17.17 16.32
N ALA A 289 -10.07 -15.89 15.98
CA ALA A 289 -9.32 -14.83 16.64
C ALA A 289 -10.00 -13.46 16.48
N PRO A 290 -10.95 -13.11 17.37
CA PRO A 290 -11.66 -11.81 17.32
C PRO A 290 -10.72 -10.60 17.36
N ASP A 291 -9.60 -10.69 18.06
CA ASP A 291 -8.54 -9.69 18.17
C ASP A 291 -7.85 -9.42 16.81
N ARG A 292 -7.68 -10.43 15.97
CA ARG A 292 -7.20 -10.27 14.59
C ARG A 292 -8.21 -9.52 13.72
N TRP A 293 -9.51 -9.75 13.93
CA TRP A 293 -10.54 -9.03 13.21
C TRP A 293 -10.54 -7.54 13.58
N VAL A 294 -10.22 -7.17 14.81
CA VAL A 294 -10.00 -5.76 15.18
C VAL A 294 -8.83 -5.16 14.41
N ALA A 295 -7.73 -5.88 14.24
CA ALA A 295 -6.59 -5.42 13.43
C ALA A 295 -6.97 -5.22 11.95
N ARG A 296 -7.76 -6.14 11.37
CA ARG A 296 -8.28 -6.03 9.98
C ARG A 296 -9.23 -4.84 9.84
N GLY A 297 -10.16 -4.68 10.78
CA GLY A 297 -11.09 -3.54 10.83
C GLY A 297 -10.34 -2.21 10.95
N ARG A 298 -9.28 -2.13 11.75
CA ARG A 298 -8.41 -0.96 11.87
C ARG A 298 -7.73 -0.61 10.54
N ARG A 299 -7.21 -1.62 9.83
CA ARG A 299 -6.57 -1.44 8.52
C ARG A 299 -7.57 -0.93 7.48
N ALA A 300 -8.76 -1.51 7.43
CA ALA A 300 -9.84 -1.07 6.56
C ALA A 300 -10.31 0.35 6.91
N ALA A 301 -10.49 0.67 8.20
CA ALA A 301 -10.88 1.99 8.67
C ALA A 301 -9.89 3.07 8.24
N ALA A 302 -8.58 2.78 8.23
CA ALA A 302 -7.55 3.71 7.79
C ALA A 302 -7.73 4.17 6.32
N ARG A 303 -8.44 3.40 5.50
CA ARG A 303 -8.69 3.72 4.09
C ARG A 303 -9.95 4.57 3.86
N LEU A 304 -10.88 4.57 4.82
CA LEU A 304 -12.15 5.28 4.68
C LEU A 304 -12.00 6.78 4.35
N PRO A 305 -11.12 7.55 5.01
CA PRO A 305 -10.97 8.97 4.70
C PRO A 305 -10.63 9.28 3.25
N GLY A 306 -9.88 8.40 2.58
CA GLY A 306 -9.51 8.55 1.16
C GLY A 306 -10.69 8.44 0.18
N TRP A 307 -11.86 8.00 0.65
CA TRP A 307 -13.09 7.88 -0.15
C TRP A 307 -14.05 9.06 0.01
N PHE A 308 -13.71 10.04 0.84
CA PHE A 308 -14.62 11.14 1.18
C PHE A 308 -14.00 12.49 0.87
N THR A 309 -14.81 13.38 0.29
CA THR A 309 -14.50 14.80 0.12
C THR A 309 -15.66 15.62 0.67
N ASP A 310 -15.37 16.59 1.54
CA ASP A 310 -16.40 17.47 2.11
C ASP A 310 -17.53 16.73 2.84
N GLY A 311 -17.22 15.62 3.51
CA GLY A 311 -18.19 14.80 4.24
C GLY A 311 -19.05 13.89 3.36
N VAL A 312 -18.75 13.77 2.06
CA VAL A 312 -19.52 12.95 1.10
C VAL A 312 -18.59 12.01 0.35
N THR A 313 -19.02 10.76 0.14
CA THR A 313 -18.21 9.78 -0.61
C THR A 313 -17.98 10.21 -2.07
N ASP A 314 -16.76 9.98 -2.56
CA ASP A 314 -16.37 10.30 -3.94
C ASP A 314 -16.69 9.19 -4.94
N ALA A 315 -16.96 7.99 -4.47
CA ALA A 315 -17.28 6.82 -5.31
C ALA A 315 -18.67 6.91 -5.94
N HIS A 316 -18.87 7.79 -6.92
CA HIS A 316 -20.21 8.14 -7.41
C HIS A 316 -20.32 8.50 -8.89
N ARG A 317 -19.22 8.50 -9.64
CA ARG A 317 -19.29 8.87 -11.06
C ARG A 317 -19.50 7.64 -11.91
N HIS A 318 -20.77 7.27 -12.08
CA HIS A 318 -21.20 6.28 -13.06
C HIS A 318 -21.73 6.99 -14.30
N ARG A 319 -21.52 6.44 -15.51
CA ARG A 319 -22.07 7.03 -16.75
C ARG A 319 -23.58 7.00 -16.75
N SER A 320 -24.17 5.89 -16.27
CA SER A 320 -25.60 5.85 -16.03
C SER A 320 -25.95 6.63 -14.77
N PRO A 321 -26.77 7.67 -14.84
CA PRO A 321 -27.24 8.38 -13.67
C PRO A 321 -28.11 7.52 -12.75
N TYR A 322 -28.60 6.39 -13.23
CA TYR A 322 -29.48 5.45 -12.52
C TYR A 322 -28.76 4.23 -11.96
N GLY A 323 -27.44 4.08 -12.21
CA GLY A 323 -26.66 2.99 -11.64
C GLY A 323 -26.55 3.09 -10.12
N TYR A 324 -26.35 1.97 -9.44
CA TYR A 324 -26.31 1.89 -7.97
C TYR A 324 -25.31 2.89 -7.34
N ARG A 325 -24.20 3.20 -8.03
CA ARG A 325 -23.25 4.27 -7.66
C ARG A 325 -23.43 5.55 -8.46
N GLY A 326 -24.59 5.73 -9.07
CA GLY A 326 -24.89 6.95 -9.82
C GLY A 326 -24.86 8.19 -8.92
N PRO A 327 -24.67 9.38 -9.51
CA PRO A 327 -24.58 10.63 -8.75
C PRO A 327 -25.80 10.87 -7.85
N PHE A 328 -26.96 10.38 -8.23
CA PHE A 328 -28.20 10.54 -7.46
C PHE A 328 -28.20 9.75 -6.14
N ARG A 329 -27.45 8.65 -6.04
CA ARG A 329 -27.31 7.85 -4.80
C ARG A 329 -26.14 8.24 -3.92
N ARG A 330 -25.35 9.20 -4.33
CA ARG A 330 -24.14 9.61 -3.62
C ARG A 330 -24.40 9.94 -2.13
N LEU A 331 -25.47 10.69 -1.88
CA LEU A 331 -25.82 11.10 -0.52
C LEU A 331 -26.33 9.90 0.30
N GLN A 332 -27.14 9.02 -0.31
CA GLN A 332 -27.61 7.78 0.31
C GLN A 332 -26.42 6.88 0.69
N LEU A 333 -25.51 6.59 -0.24
CA LEU A 333 -24.31 5.77 0.03
C LEU A 333 -23.47 6.35 1.16
N THR A 334 -23.32 7.67 1.20
CA THR A 334 -22.58 8.35 2.27
C THR A 334 -23.19 8.07 3.64
N LEU A 335 -24.50 8.25 3.76
CA LEU A 335 -25.21 8.09 5.03
C LEU A 335 -25.36 6.62 5.43
N ASP A 336 -25.54 5.71 4.49
CA ASP A 336 -25.49 4.27 4.73
C ASP A 336 -24.14 3.87 5.35
N LEU A 337 -23.03 4.34 4.78
CA LEU A 337 -21.68 4.10 5.32
C LEU A 337 -21.53 4.66 6.74
N TYR A 338 -21.97 5.89 6.97
CA TYR A 338 -21.90 6.48 8.32
C TYR A 338 -22.75 5.72 9.33
N GLY A 339 -23.96 5.25 8.96
CA GLY A 339 -24.80 4.42 9.83
C GLY A 339 -24.12 3.11 10.21
N LYS A 340 -23.53 2.42 9.24
CA LYS A 340 -22.77 1.18 9.45
C LYS A 340 -21.58 1.39 10.38
N LEU A 341 -20.78 2.42 10.12
CA LEU A 341 -19.60 2.73 10.94
C LEU A 341 -19.98 3.18 12.38
N ALA A 342 -21.08 3.93 12.55
CA ALA A 342 -21.59 4.32 13.87
C ALA A 342 -22.07 3.10 14.67
N TRP A 343 -22.72 2.14 14.01
CA TRP A 343 -23.09 0.86 14.62
C TRP A 343 -21.85 0.08 15.07
N ALA A 344 -20.88 -0.09 14.15
CA ALA A 344 -19.63 -0.81 14.43
C ALA A 344 -18.84 -0.16 15.57
N ALA A 345 -18.76 1.18 15.62
CA ALA A 345 -18.13 1.90 16.72
C ALA A 345 -18.77 1.59 18.08
N ASN A 346 -20.10 1.47 18.13
CA ASN A 346 -20.82 1.14 19.36
C ASN A 346 -20.54 -0.31 19.82
N GLU A 347 -20.46 -1.25 18.90
CA GLU A 347 -20.16 -2.65 19.25
C GLU A 347 -18.69 -2.82 19.66
N LEU A 348 -17.75 -2.17 18.98
CA LEU A 348 -16.33 -2.15 19.36
C LEU A 348 -16.12 -1.53 20.76
N ASP A 349 -16.83 -0.45 21.08
CA ASP A 349 -16.73 0.21 22.41
C ASP A 349 -17.22 -0.71 23.55
N ARG A 350 -18.20 -1.57 23.31
CA ARG A 350 -18.64 -2.58 24.29
C ARG A 350 -17.59 -3.64 24.58
N HIS A 351 -16.69 -3.86 23.65
CA HIS A 351 -15.62 -4.86 23.74
C HIS A 351 -14.24 -4.19 23.85
N ARG A 352 -14.18 -3.05 24.56
CA ARG A 352 -13.01 -2.17 24.68
C ARG A 352 -11.76 -2.82 25.24
N ASP A 353 -11.89 -3.94 25.94
CA ASP A 353 -10.75 -4.66 26.55
C ASP A 353 -10.03 -5.56 25.53
N THR A 354 -10.55 -5.68 24.33
CA THR A 354 -9.91 -6.45 23.26
C THR A 354 -8.82 -5.61 22.58
N VAL A 355 -7.57 -6.01 22.74
CA VAL A 355 -6.44 -5.37 22.09
C VAL A 355 -6.21 -6.01 20.73
N ALA A 356 -6.09 -5.20 19.67
CA ALA A 356 -5.76 -5.70 18.36
C ALA A 356 -4.35 -6.30 18.36
N VAL A 357 -4.25 -7.58 18.04
CA VAL A 357 -2.96 -8.21 17.75
C VAL A 357 -2.61 -8.00 16.28
N GLN A 358 -1.32 -8.10 15.98
CA GLN A 358 -0.87 -8.02 14.61
C GLN A 358 -1.43 -9.19 13.80
N ASP A 359 -1.95 -8.90 12.61
CA ASP A 359 -2.52 -9.90 11.72
C ASP A 359 -1.40 -10.60 10.93
N ALA A 360 -0.74 -11.55 11.58
CA ALA A 360 0.31 -12.36 10.96
C ALA A 360 -0.21 -13.22 9.80
N GLU A 361 -1.53 -13.46 9.72
CA GLU A 361 -2.11 -14.28 8.64
C GLU A 361 -2.11 -13.57 7.30
N LEU A 362 -2.08 -12.23 7.27
CA LEU A 362 -1.91 -11.50 6.01
C LEU A 362 -0.55 -11.74 5.35
N ASN A 363 0.41 -12.27 6.11
CA ASN A 363 1.72 -12.66 5.62
C ASN A 363 1.82 -14.18 5.38
N THR A 364 0.71 -14.91 5.48
CA THR A 364 0.65 -16.35 5.21
C THR A 364 0.30 -16.59 3.76
N PRO A 365 1.04 -17.46 3.05
CA PRO A 365 0.72 -17.83 1.67
C PRO A 365 -0.71 -18.38 1.55
N LEU A 366 -1.42 -17.94 0.50
CA LEU A 366 -2.75 -18.41 0.16
C LEU A 366 -2.79 -18.73 -1.34
N ASP A 367 -3.42 -19.85 -1.69
CA ASP A 367 -3.73 -20.24 -3.07
C ASP A 367 -4.96 -21.14 -3.06
N GLU A 368 -6.13 -20.55 -3.17
CA GLU A 368 -7.42 -21.24 -3.06
C GLU A 368 -8.39 -20.79 -4.14
N LEU A 369 -9.15 -21.74 -4.67
CA LEU A 369 -10.35 -21.51 -5.47
C LEU A 369 -11.58 -21.73 -4.59
N VAL A 370 -12.22 -20.65 -4.16
CA VAL A 370 -13.49 -20.70 -3.42
C VAL A 370 -14.63 -20.86 -4.43
N ARG A 371 -15.35 -21.96 -4.36
CA ARG A 371 -16.56 -22.21 -5.16
C ARG A 371 -17.79 -21.75 -4.39
N PHE A 372 -18.67 -21.04 -5.05
CA PHE A 372 -19.89 -20.51 -4.42
C PHE A 372 -21.04 -21.50 -4.46
N ASP A 373 -21.11 -22.31 -5.52
CA ASP A 373 -22.17 -23.29 -5.76
C ASP A 373 -21.65 -24.47 -6.62
N ASP A 374 -22.57 -25.27 -7.13
CA ASP A 374 -22.28 -26.41 -8.01
C ASP A 374 -21.92 -26.02 -9.46
N THR A 375 -22.02 -24.73 -9.80
CA THR A 375 -21.61 -24.21 -11.11
C THR A 375 -20.12 -23.87 -11.14
N ALA A 376 -19.66 -23.16 -12.17
CA ALA A 376 -18.31 -22.63 -12.23
C ALA A 376 -18.15 -21.29 -11.47
N ALA A 377 -19.23 -20.82 -10.81
CA ALA A 377 -19.17 -19.59 -10.01
C ALA A 377 -18.15 -19.74 -8.86
N SER A 378 -17.12 -18.91 -8.90
CA SER A 378 -15.99 -19.05 -7.99
C SER A 378 -15.16 -17.76 -7.91
N VAL A 379 -14.25 -17.72 -6.96
CA VAL A 379 -13.20 -16.71 -6.87
C VAL A 379 -11.86 -17.39 -6.59
N TRP A 380 -10.84 -17.07 -7.36
CA TRP A 380 -9.49 -17.49 -7.09
C TRP A 380 -8.77 -16.42 -6.25
N CYS A 381 -8.28 -16.84 -5.09
CA CYS A 381 -7.60 -15.98 -4.14
C CYS A 381 -6.16 -16.46 -3.96
N THR A 382 -5.20 -15.56 -4.14
CA THR A 382 -3.81 -15.84 -3.82
C THR A 382 -3.26 -14.74 -2.93
N ARG A 383 -2.33 -15.11 -2.04
CA ARG A 383 -1.55 -14.19 -1.24
C ARG A 383 -0.11 -14.66 -1.23
N GLY A 384 0.80 -13.74 -1.50
CA GLY A 384 2.22 -14.05 -1.66
C GLY A 384 3.08 -12.79 -1.66
N PRO A 385 4.35 -12.90 -2.02
CA PRO A 385 5.31 -11.79 -1.98
C PRO A 385 4.95 -10.61 -2.90
N GLY A 386 4.04 -10.81 -3.84
CA GLY A 386 3.47 -9.76 -4.70
C GLY A 386 2.20 -9.13 -4.14
N GLY A 387 1.75 -9.54 -2.96
CA GLY A 387 0.48 -9.16 -2.36
C GLY A 387 -0.65 -10.12 -2.68
N SER A 388 -1.88 -9.67 -2.44
CA SER A 388 -3.09 -10.46 -2.67
C SER A 388 -3.63 -10.26 -4.08
N ASN A 389 -4.04 -11.35 -4.72
CA ASN A 389 -4.78 -11.35 -5.97
C ASN A 389 -6.14 -12.01 -5.76
N VAL A 390 -7.18 -11.36 -6.26
CA VAL A 390 -8.56 -11.84 -6.17
C VAL A 390 -9.17 -11.79 -7.57
N VAL A 391 -9.50 -12.94 -8.13
CA VAL A 391 -9.98 -13.09 -9.50
C VAL A 391 -11.37 -13.72 -9.48
N PRO A 392 -12.46 -12.93 -9.52
CA PRO A 392 -13.83 -13.44 -9.47
C PRO A 392 -14.29 -13.96 -10.83
N PHE A 393 -15.00 -15.09 -10.79
CA PHE A 393 -15.68 -15.74 -11.91
C PHE A 393 -17.16 -15.88 -11.60
N VAL A 394 -17.86 -14.73 -11.54
CA VAL A 394 -19.24 -14.65 -11.06
C VAL A 394 -20.14 -13.95 -12.05
N GLY A 395 -21.43 -14.14 -11.90
CA GLY A 395 -22.45 -13.45 -12.68
C GLY A 395 -22.57 -11.98 -12.28
N ALA A 396 -23.00 -11.16 -13.23
CA ALA A 396 -23.43 -9.80 -12.99
C ALA A 396 -24.90 -9.64 -13.41
N THR A 397 -25.63 -8.76 -12.75
CA THR A 397 -26.96 -8.34 -13.20
C THR A 397 -26.85 -7.04 -13.97
N ARG A 398 -27.83 -6.75 -14.81
CA ARG A 398 -27.87 -5.62 -15.75
C ARG A 398 -27.79 -4.24 -15.10
N SER A 399 -28.07 -4.16 -13.78
CA SER A 399 -28.36 -2.87 -13.20
C SER A 399 -27.15 -1.97 -13.00
N ASP A 400 -25.91 -2.53 -12.80
CA ASP A 400 -24.89 -1.66 -12.25
C ASP A 400 -23.47 -1.91 -12.79
N TYR A 401 -22.89 -3.11 -12.63
CA TYR A 401 -21.47 -3.34 -12.90
C TYR A 401 -21.17 -4.75 -13.39
N LEU A 402 -20.23 -4.88 -14.32
CA LEU A 402 -19.66 -6.15 -14.69
C LEU A 402 -18.60 -6.57 -13.66
N CYS A 403 -18.65 -7.81 -13.22
CA CYS A 403 -17.56 -8.44 -12.52
C CYS A 403 -16.52 -8.87 -13.54
N ALA A 404 -15.37 -8.23 -13.55
CA ALA A 404 -14.29 -8.56 -14.44
C ALA A 404 -13.12 -9.16 -13.64
N PRO A 405 -12.63 -10.36 -14.00
CA PRO A 405 -11.47 -10.98 -13.38
C PRO A 405 -10.24 -10.09 -13.52
N ARG A 406 -9.47 -9.91 -12.44
CA ARG A 406 -8.29 -9.04 -12.49
C ARG A 406 -7.36 -9.18 -11.29
N SER A 407 -6.19 -8.54 -11.39
CA SER A 407 -5.14 -8.51 -10.37
C SER A 407 -4.14 -7.38 -10.61
N PRO A 408 -3.42 -6.90 -9.56
CA PRO A 408 -3.63 -7.19 -8.16
C PRO A 408 -4.85 -6.42 -7.63
N GLY A 409 -5.53 -7.04 -6.68
CA GLY A 409 -6.77 -6.49 -6.14
C GLY A 409 -7.95 -6.64 -7.09
N THR A 410 -9.13 -6.19 -6.65
CA THR A 410 -10.37 -6.35 -7.39
C THR A 410 -10.99 -4.97 -7.64
N TYR A 411 -11.60 -4.75 -8.81
CA TYR A 411 -12.27 -3.52 -9.16
C TYR A 411 -13.61 -3.82 -9.81
N GLU A 412 -14.59 -3.03 -9.68
CA GLU A 412 -15.81 -3.07 -10.46
C GLU A 412 -15.61 -2.33 -11.77
N VAL A 413 -16.37 -2.70 -12.77
CA VAL A 413 -16.40 -2.00 -14.04
C VAL A 413 -17.83 -1.65 -14.39
N PRO A 414 -18.12 -0.38 -14.73
CA PRO A 414 -19.40 0.00 -15.28
C PRO A 414 -19.67 -0.77 -16.57
N VAL A 415 -20.91 -1.17 -16.75
CA VAL A 415 -21.35 -2.11 -17.80
C VAL A 415 -21.00 -1.67 -19.22
N ASP A 416 -21.09 -0.39 -19.52
CA ASP A 416 -20.81 0.18 -20.85
C ASP A 416 -19.44 0.85 -20.95
N SER A 417 -18.53 0.61 -19.97
CA SER A 417 -17.36 1.45 -19.82
C SER A 417 -16.13 0.95 -20.57
N GLU A 418 -15.26 1.90 -20.89
CA GLU A 418 -13.89 1.65 -21.32
C GLU A 418 -13.00 1.09 -20.20
N LEU A 419 -13.58 0.95 -19.01
CA LEU A 419 -12.87 0.68 -17.75
C LEU A 419 -12.71 -0.82 -17.42
N ALA A 420 -13.13 -1.72 -18.33
CA ALA A 420 -12.86 -3.16 -18.14
C ALA A 420 -11.35 -3.41 -18.00
N CYS A 421 -10.94 -4.00 -16.87
CA CYS A 421 -9.56 -4.14 -16.48
C CYS A 421 -9.10 -5.60 -16.59
N TRP A 422 -7.89 -5.85 -17.07
CA TRP A 422 -7.26 -7.17 -17.14
C TRP A 422 -7.96 -8.17 -18.07
N VAL A 423 -9.00 -7.77 -18.73
CA VAL A 423 -9.81 -8.58 -19.63
C VAL A 423 -9.84 -7.97 -21.02
N PRO A 424 -10.09 -8.76 -22.07
CA PRO A 424 -10.29 -8.24 -23.41
C PRO A 424 -11.54 -7.36 -23.47
N VAL A 425 -11.44 -6.22 -24.14
CA VAL A 425 -12.55 -5.39 -24.55
C VAL A 425 -12.57 -5.34 -26.06
N ALA A 426 -13.66 -5.75 -26.66
CA ALA A 426 -13.89 -5.72 -28.11
C ALA A 426 -15.00 -4.72 -28.44
N VAL A 427 -14.89 -4.01 -29.56
CA VAL A 427 -15.91 -3.08 -30.07
C VAL A 427 -16.54 -3.64 -31.31
N VAL A 428 -17.88 -3.74 -31.32
CA VAL A 428 -18.67 -4.09 -32.48
C VAL A 428 -19.74 -3.00 -32.69
N GLY A 429 -19.71 -2.32 -33.83
CA GLY A 429 -20.50 -1.13 -34.01
C GLY A 429 -20.10 -0.02 -33.06
N GLU A 430 -21.01 0.41 -32.19
CA GLU A 430 -20.78 1.40 -31.13
C GLU A 430 -20.75 0.76 -29.74
N HIS A 431 -20.90 -0.56 -29.63
CA HIS A 431 -21.04 -1.29 -28.40
C HIS A 431 -19.73 -1.99 -28.00
N ARG A 432 -19.46 -2.02 -26.71
CA ARG A 432 -18.32 -2.70 -26.11
C ARG A 432 -18.75 -4.04 -25.53
N HIS A 433 -17.91 -5.03 -25.74
CA HIS A 433 -18.11 -6.40 -25.28
C HIS A 433 -16.89 -6.80 -24.47
N THR A 434 -17.11 -7.49 -23.37
CA THR A 434 -16.03 -7.98 -22.50
C THR A 434 -16.39 -9.33 -21.90
N VAL A 435 -15.43 -9.94 -21.24
CA VAL A 435 -15.65 -11.16 -20.46
C VAL A 435 -16.43 -10.81 -19.21
N THR A 436 -17.60 -11.43 -19.06
CA THR A 436 -18.45 -11.29 -17.86
C THR A 436 -19.32 -12.51 -17.66
N GLY A 437 -19.86 -12.66 -16.46
CA GLY A 437 -20.69 -13.81 -16.10
C GLY A 437 -19.90 -15.04 -15.65
N VAL A 438 -20.65 -16.03 -15.20
CA VAL A 438 -20.08 -17.32 -14.80
C VAL A 438 -19.43 -17.97 -16.01
N PRO A 439 -18.16 -18.40 -15.94
CA PRO A 439 -17.49 -19.12 -17.02
C PRO A 439 -18.17 -20.44 -17.34
N VAL A 440 -17.96 -20.94 -18.54
CA VAL A 440 -18.38 -22.31 -18.93
C VAL A 440 -17.57 -23.35 -18.14
N ARG A 441 -16.30 -23.02 -17.86
CA ARG A 441 -15.39 -23.91 -17.14
C ARG A 441 -14.35 -23.13 -16.36
N VAL A 442 -14.00 -23.60 -15.15
CA VAL A 442 -12.87 -23.14 -14.35
C VAL A 442 -12.05 -24.35 -13.91
N ASP A 443 -10.75 -24.32 -14.26
CA ASP A 443 -9.74 -25.28 -13.82
C ASP A 443 -8.74 -24.56 -12.92
N HIS A 444 -8.27 -25.22 -11.87
CA HIS A 444 -7.36 -24.66 -10.88
C HIS A 444 -6.29 -25.69 -10.50
N GLY A 445 -5.09 -25.21 -10.22
CA GLY A 445 -3.99 -25.96 -9.64
C GLY A 445 -3.06 -25.03 -8.87
N PRO A 446 -1.98 -25.56 -8.24
CA PRO A 446 -1.07 -24.76 -7.43
C PRO A 446 -0.51 -23.56 -8.21
N GLY A 447 -0.81 -22.35 -7.75
CA GLY A 447 -0.33 -21.09 -8.32
C GLY A 447 -0.98 -20.69 -9.64
N TRP A 448 -2.06 -21.33 -10.07
CA TRP A 448 -2.72 -20.94 -11.32
C TRP A 448 -4.22 -21.25 -11.35
N VAL A 449 -4.95 -20.50 -12.17
CA VAL A 449 -6.34 -20.73 -12.54
C VAL A 449 -6.54 -20.45 -14.03
N THR A 450 -7.43 -21.20 -14.64
CA THR A 450 -7.89 -20.99 -16.03
C THR A 450 -9.40 -20.93 -16.05
N ALA A 451 -9.96 -19.95 -16.77
CA ALA A 451 -11.39 -19.84 -17.01
C ALA A 451 -11.70 -19.68 -18.49
N GLU A 452 -12.82 -20.24 -18.92
CA GLU A 452 -13.25 -20.24 -20.33
C GLU A 452 -14.70 -19.76 -20.43
N TRP A 453 -14.95 -18.87 -21.41
CA TRP A 453 -16.24 -18.31 -21.74
C TRP A 453 -16.60 -18.61 -23.20
N ASP A 454 -17.89 -18.65 -23.51
CA ASP A 454 -18.45 -18.88 -24.84
C ASP A 454 -18.53 -17.61 -25.71
N GLY A 455 -17.77 -16.59 -25.37
CA GLY A 455 -17.66 -15.33 -26.10
C GLY A 455 -17.50 -14.11 -25.19
N LEU A 456 -17.74 -12.93 -25.78
CA LEU A 456 -17.76 -11.66 -25.07
C LEU A 456 -19.19 -11.12 -25.01
N ARG A 457 -19.56 -10.54 -23.88
CA ARG A 457 -20.92 -10.05 -23.64
C ARG A 457 -20.95 -8.53 -23.67
N SER A 458 -22.06 -8.01 -24.20
CA SER A 458 -22.31 -6.57 -24.20
C SER A 458 -22.80 -6.10 -22.84
N GLY A 459 -22.29 -4.95 -22.41
CA GLY A 459 -22.77 -4.25 -21.24
C GLY A 459 -24.01 -3.39 -21.42
N ALA A 460 -24.59 -3.31 -22.62
CA ALA A 460 -25.61 -2.31 -22.97
C ALA A 460 -27.06 -2.63 -22.53
N GLU A 461 -27.24 -3.65 -21.69
CA GLU A 461 -28.59 -4.02 -21.23
C GLU A 461 -29.09 -3.25 -20.00
N LEU A 462 -28.62 -2.03 -19.75
CA LEU A 462 -28.89 -1.31 -18.51
C LEU A 462 -30.32 -0.83 -18.30
N ASP A 463 -31.05 -0.54 -19.38
CA ASP A 463 -32.34 0.17 -19.29
C ASP A 463 -33.56 -0.63 -19.79
N GLY A 464 -33.44 -1.97 -19.83
CA GLY A 464 -34.58 -2.82 -20.32
C GLY A 464 -34.73 -2.85 -21.81
N GLU A 465 -33.91 -2.17 -22.59
CA GLU A 465 -33.74 -2.34 -24.00
C GLU A 465 -32.94 -3.61 -24.29
N HIS A 466 -33.27 -4.32 -25.35
CA HIS A 466 -32.46 -5.44 -25.82
C HIS A 466 -31.12 -4.90 -26.27
N GLY A 467 -30.09 -5.20 -25.50
CA GLY A 467 -28.70 -4.89 -25.86
C GLY A 467 -28.32 -5.55 -27.20
N PRO A 468 -27.20 -5.13 -27.80
CA PRO A 468 -26.68 -5.81 -28.97
C PRO A 468 -26.37 -7.27 -28.60
N PRO A 469 -26.48 -8.21 -29.60
CA PRO A 469 -26.18 -9.63 -29.35
C PRO A 469 -24.77 -9.80 -28.82
N ASP A 470 -24.57 -10.79 -27.97
CA ASP A 470 -23.26 -11.24 -27.54
C ASP A 470 -22.37 -11.53 -28.75
N LEU A 471 -21.07 -11.39 -28.56
CA LEU A 471 -20.06 -11.72 -29.58
C LEU A 471 -19.57 -13.15 -29.33
N PRO A 472 -20.13 -14.16 -30.05
CA PRO A 472 -19.83 -15.56 -29.79
C PRO A 472 -18.40 -15.92 -30.17
N GLY A 473 -17.89 -16.99 -29.55
CA GLY A 473 -16.55 -17.50 -29.77
C GLY A 473 -16.03 -18.27 -28.55
N THR A 474 -14.75 -18.42 -28.46
CA THR A 474 -14.10 -18.98 -27.28
C THR A 474 -13.11 -17.95 -26.72
N VAL A 475 -13.27 -17.63 -25.47
CA VAL A 475 -12.37 -16.71 -24.75
C VAL A 475 -11.83 -17.41 -23.52
N ARG A 476 -10.53 -17.55 -23.42
CA ARG A 476 -9.87 -18.22 -22.31
C ARG A 476 -8.87 -17.29 -21.65
N GLY A 477 -8.96 -17.13 -20.34
CA GLY A 477 -7.98 -16.47 -19.49
C GLY A 477 -7.23 -17.49 -18.64
N HIS A 478 -5.92 -17.33 -18.52
CA HIS A 478 -5.08 -18.13 -17.65
C HIS A 478 -4.23 -17.21 -16.76
N TRP A 479 -4.42 -17.30 -15.47
CA TRP A 479 -3.69 -16.52 -14.45
C TRP A 479 -2.74 -17.44 -13.70
N ARG A 480 -1.51 -16.98 -13.45
CA ARG A 480 -0.53 -17.72 -12.65
C ARG A 480 0.36 -16.77 -11.86
N THR A 481 0.62 -17.11 -10.61
CA THR A 481 1.61 -16.42 -9.79
C THR A 481 3.03 -16.81 -10.22
N ALA A 482 3.94 -15.85 -10.27
CA ALA A 482 5.34 -16.06 -10.63
C ALA A 482 6.25 -15.09 -9.87
N GLY A 483 6.93 -15.58 -8.84
CA GLY A 483 7.69 -14.73 -7.94
C GLY A 483 6.77 -13.71 -7.29
N ARG A 484 7.14 -12.42 -7.39
CA ARG A 484 6.28 -11.31 -6.94
C ARG A 484 5.23 -10.89 -7.96
N GLY A 485 5.23 -11.45 -9.16
CA GLY A 485 4.37 -11.05 -10.27
C GLY A 485 3.16 -11.95 -10.48
N LEU A 486 2.23 -11.43 -11.27
CA LEU A 486 1.12 -12.16 -11.87
C LEU A 486 1.31 -12.19 -13.38
N HIS A 487 1.22 -13.38 -13.96
CA HIS A 487 1.19 -13.58 -15.41
C HIS A 487 -0.25 -13.88 -15.82
N VAL A 488 -0.73 -13.21 -16.87
CA VAL A 488 -2.07 -13.39 -17.40
C VAL A 488 -1.98 -13.61 -18.90
N ASP A 489 -2.38 -14.79 -19.34
CA ASP A 489 -2.43 -15.15 -20.75
C ASP A 489 -3.88 -15.18 -21.21
N TRP A 490 -4.16 -14.53 -22.34
CA TRP A 490 -5.48 -14.53 -22.97
C TRP A 490 -5.41 -15.16 -24.35
N ASP A 491 -6.29 -16.13 -24.59
CA ASP A 491 -6.58 -16.67 -25.91
C ASP A 491 -8.01 -16.27 -26.31
N VAL A 492 -8.16 -15.53 -27.37
CA VAL A 492 -9.45 -15.03 -27.90
C VAL A 492 -9.63 -15.56 -29.32
N ASP A 493 -10.72 -16.30 -29.57
CA ASP A 493 -11.14 -16.77 -30.91
C ASP A 493 -12.63 -16.51 -31.08
N LEU A 494 -12.95 -15.40 -31.76
CA LEU A 494 -14.31 -14.91 -31.96
C LEU A 494 -14.83 -15.35 -33.34
N ASP A 495 -16.15 -15.52 -33.45
CA ASP A 495 -16.79 -15.85 -34.74
C ASP A 495 -16.68 -14.70 -35.74
N GLU A 496 -16.65 -13.46 -35.26
CA GLU A 496 -16.52 -12.24 -36.09
C GLU A 496 -15.35 -11.38 -35.59
N ALA A 497 -14.71 -10.63 -36.50
CA ALA A 497 -13.67 -9.68 -36.14
C ALA A 497 -14.30 -8.41 -35.56
N PRO A 498 -13.90 -7.98 -34.36
CA PRO A 498 -14.35 -6.71 -33.80
C PRO A 498 -13.71 -5.53 -34.55
N ARG A 499 -14.28 -4.34 -34.39
CA ARG A 499 -13.73 -3.09 -34.95
C ARG A 499 -12.42 -2.66 -34.25
N ALA A 500 -12.33 -2.92 -32.97
CA ALA A 500 -11.15 -2.64 -32.12
C ALA A 500 -11.11 -3.63 -30.96
N MET A 501 -9.94 -3.87 -30.43
CA MET A 501 -9.73 -4.71 -29.26
C MET A 501 -8.61 -4.13 -28.41
N TRP A 502 -8.78 -4.10 -27.09
CA TRP A 502 -7.76 -3.63 -26.15
C TRP A 502 -7.84 -4.33 -24.81
N TRP A 503 -6.79 -4.14 -24.01
CA TRP A 503 -6.71 -4.50 -22.60
C TRP A 503 -6.29 -3.29 -21.80
N SER A 504 -6.77 -3.17 -20.56
CA SER A 504 -6.43 -2.10 -19.64
C SER A 504 -5.95 -2.66 -18.32
N VAL A 505 -4.84 -2.11 -17.80
CA VAL A 505 -4.28 -2.45 -16.48
C VAL A 505 -4.23 -1.16 -15.66
N PRO A 506 -5.10 -0.99 -14.65
CA PRO A 506 -5.05 0.16 -13.77
C PRO A 506 -3.90 0.04 -12.78
N GLU A 507 -3.24 1.16 -12.51
CA GLU A 507 -2.16 1.29 -11.53
C GLU A 507 -2.56 2.25 -10.43
N ARG A 508 -2.35 1.88 -9.20
CA ARG A 508 -2.58 2.71 -8.02
C ARG A 508 -1.31 3.49 -7.67
N ALA A 509 -1.47 4.74 -7.18
CA ALA A 509 -0.34 5.57 -6.76
C ALA A 509 0.44 4.95 -5.59
N ASP A 510 -0.26 4.29 -4.67
CA ASP A 510 0.33 3.64 -3.50
C ASP A 510 0.91 2.24 -3.81
N ARG A 511 0.69 1.73 -5.03
CA ARG A 511 1.20 0.44 -5.47
C ARG A 511 1.50 0.45 -6.97
N PRO A 512 2.58 1.10 -7.40
CA PRO A 512 3.02 1.14 -8.79
C PRO A 512 3.29 -0.26 -9.34
N LEU A 513 3.14 -0.43 -10.65
CA LEU A 513 3.26 -1.70 -11.34
C LEU A 513 4.28 -1.63 -12.46
N GLN A 514 5.09 -2.67 -12.58
CA GLN A 514 5.83 -2.94 -13.83
C GLN A 514 4.96 -3.82 -14.72
N VAL A 515 4.55 -3.30 -15.88
CA VAL A 515 3.69 -4.00 -16.83
C VAL A 515 4.46 -4.31 -18.10
N GLN A 516 4.58 -5.58 -18.44
CA GLN A 516 5.14 -6.08 -19.69
C GLN A 516 4.06 -6.85 -20.44
N TRP A 517 4.04 -6.74 -21.76
CA TRP A 517 3.09 -7.45 -22.59
C TRP A 517 3.70 -7.97 -23.89
N ARG A 518 3.12 -9.04 -24.40
CA ARG A 518 3.45 -9.63 -25.69
C ARG A 518 2.17 -10.05 -26.40
N THR A 519 2.17 -10.05 -27.72
CA THR A 519 1.06 -10.54 -28.54
C THR A 519 1.59 -11.23 -29.80
N ASP A 520 0.82 -12.19 -30.31
CA ASP A 520 1.06 -12.83 -31.63
C ASP A 520 0.57 -11.95 -32.80
N GLY A 521 -0.24 -10.90 -32.53
CA GLY A 521 -0.70 -9.92 -33.50
C GLY A 521 0.24 -8.73 -33.62
N ALA A 522 0.07 -7.90 -34.66
CA ALA A 522 0.77 -6.63 -34.76
C ALA A 522 0.18 -5.63 -33.74
N PRO A 523 0.92 -5.18 -32.75
CA PRO A 523 0.40 -4.17 -31.82
C PRO A 523 0.26 -2.83 -32.52
N THR A 524 -0.90 -2.20 -32.41
CA THR A 524 -1.14 -0.83 -32.91
C THR A 524 -0.54 0.24 -32.02
N GLY A 525 -0.28 -0.07 -30.75
CA GLY A 525 0.39 0.84 -29.83
C GLY A 525 0.15 0.50 -28.36
N ARG A 526 1.04 1.02 -27.53
CA ARG A 526 0.83 1.14 -26.08
C ARG A 526 0.51 2.59 -25.79
N ALA A 527 -0.59 2.85 -25.13
CA ALA A 527 -0.91 4.17 -24.59
C ALA A 527 -0.94 4.07 -23.07
N ASP A 528 0.00 4.75 -22.41
CA ASP A 528 -0.09 4.97 -20.96
C ASP A 528 -0.86 6.26 -20.71
N THR A 529 -1.94 6.20 -19.95
CA THR A 529 -2.76 7.36 -19.62
C THR A 529 -2.61 7.69 -18.15
N VAL A 530 -2.08 8.87 -17.85
CA VAL A 530 -2.07 9.41 -16.49
C VAL A 530 -3.44 10.04 -16.22
N LEU A 531 -4.07 9.64 -15.11
CA LEU A 531 -5.38 10.12 -14.72
C LEU A 531 -5.29 11.45 -14.01
N VAL A 532 -6.24 12.36 -14.30
CA VAL A 532 -6.32 13.69 -13.69
C VAL A 532 -7.39 13.70 -12.61
N ASP A 533 -7.07 14.26 -11.44
CA ASP A 533 -8.00 14.36 -10.30
C ASP A 533 -9.32 15.03 -10.67
N GLY A 534 -10.41 14.36 -10.32
CA GLY A 534 -11.76 14.89 -10.42
C GLY A 534 -12.37 14.92 -11.83
N VAL A 535 -11.64 14.59 -12.88
CA VAL A 535 -12.09 14.63 -14.27
C VAL A 535 -12.19 13.23 -14.87
N ASP A 536 -11.34 12.32 -14.41
CA ASP A 536 -11.25 10.99 -14.98
C ASP A 536 -12.17 9.99 -14.26
N GLU A 537 -12.91 9.19 -15.04
CA GLU A 537 -13.86 8.21 -14.52
C GLU A 537 -13.17 7.14 -13.66
N TRP A 538 -11.94 6.73 -14.00
CA TRP A 538 -11.18 5.75 -13.24
C TRP A 538 -10.90 6.20 -11.80
N ARG A 539 -10.50 7.43 -11.60
CA ARG A 539 -10.27 7.98 -10.26
C ARG A 539 -11.54 8.13 -9.45
N SER A 540 -12.66 8.37 -10.12
CA SER A 540 -13.95 8.48 -9.46
C SER A 540 -14.45 7.16 -8.91
N PHE A 541 -14.08 6.05 -9.53
CA PHE A 541 -14.41 4.71 -9.07
C PHE A 541 -13.38 4.16 -8.08
N TRP A 542 -12.08 4.45 -8.31
CA TRP A 542 -10.97 3.88 -7.54
C TRP A 542 -10.03 4.99 -7.12
N SER A 543 -10.31 5.57 -5.97
CA SER A 543 -9.72 6.80 -5.46
C SER A 543 -8.19 6.90 -5.55
N ARG A 544 -7.48 5.79 -5.69
CA ARG A 544 -6.02 5.71 -5.76
C ARG A 544 -5.47 5.38 -7.13
N THR A 545 -6.31 5.08 -8.11
CA THR A 545 -5.84 4.85 -9.47
C THR A 545 -5.33 6.15 -10.05
N HIS A 546 -4.07 6.17 -10.48
CA HIS A 546 -3.44 7.37 -11.05
C HIS A 546 -2.97 7.17 -12.49
N ARG A 547 -2.87 5.91 -12.94
CA ARG A 547 -2.46 5.56 -14.30
C ARG A 547 -3.24 4.35 -14.79
N VAL A 548 -3.45 4.28 -16.09
CA VAL A 548 -3.96 3.10 -16.78
C VAL A 548 -3.02 2.78 -17.93
N HIS A 549 -2.51 1.55 -17.94
CA HIS A 549 -1.76 1.01 -19.07
C HIS A 549 -2.75 0.38 -20.03
N GLN A 550 -2.83 0.90 -21.26
CA GLN A 550 -3.74 0.39 -22.28
C GLN A 550 -2.95 -0.20 -23.45
N PHE A 551 -3.35 -1.36 -23.90
CA PHE A 551 -2.73 -2.10 -25.00
C PHE A 551 -3.78 -2.36 -26.07
N GLU A 552 -3.59 -1.80 -27.27
CA GLU A 552 -4.49 -1.95 -28.40
C GLU A 552 -3.94 -2.93 -29.42
N LEU A 553 -4.82 -3.71 -30.05
CA LEU A 553 -4.52 -4.60 -31.15
C LEU A 553 -5.28 -4.19 -32.41
N ASP A 554 -4.68 -4.50 -33.56
CA ASP A 554 -5.40 -4.45 -34.82
C ASP A 554 -6.65 -5.36 -34.78
N PRO A 555 -7.74 -4.96 -35.43
CA PRO A 555 -8.96 -5.77 -35.49
C PRO A 555 -8.66 -7.17 -36.01
N THR A 556 -8.90 -8.17 -35.20
CA THR A 556 -8.65 -9.58 -35.51
C THR A 556 -9.66 -10.48 -34.81
N ARG A 557 -10.03 -11.60 -35.44
CA ARG A 557 -10.87 -12.64 -34.83
C ARG A 557 -10.10 -13.43 -33.78
N ARG A 558 -8.79 -13.56 -33.94
CA ARG A 558 -7.91 -14.33 -33.04
C ARG A 558 -6.82 -13.46 -32.49
N ALA A 559 -6.71 -13.47 -31.19
CA ALA A 559 -5.65 -12.75 -30.49
C ALA A 559 -5.13 -13.61 -29.34
N ARG A 560 -3.81 -13.61 -29.17
CA ARG A 560 -3.17 -14.09 -27.95
C ARG A 560 -2.39 -12.96 -27.33
N ILE A 561 -2.60 -12.76 -26.04
CA ILE A 561 -1.88 -11.76 -25.25
C ILE A 561 -1.32 -12.39 -24.01
N GLU A 562 -0.07 -12.07 -23.73
CA GLU A 562 0.63 -12.37 -22.49
C GLU A 562 0.88 -11.06 -21.74
N LEU A 563 0.37 -10.93 -20.53
CA LEU A 563 0.61 -9.82 -19.60
C LEU A 563 1.45 -10.33 -18.44
N ARG A 564 2.50 -9.59 -18.09
CA ARG A 564 3.28 -9.81 -16.87
C ARG A 564 3.25 -8.55 -16.06
N VAL A 565 2.78 -8.66 -14.83
CA VAL A 565 2.60 -7.52 -13.94
C VAL A 565 3.29 -7.82 -12.63
N THR A 566 4.22 -6.96 -12.25
CA THR A 566 4.98 -7.10 -11.00
C THR A 566 4.81 -5.83 -10.17
N PRO A 567 4.29 -5.92 -8.94
CA PRO A 567 4.23 -4.77 -8.05
C PRO A 567 5.62 -4.24 -7.73
N THR A 568 5.77 -2.93 -7.72
CA THR A 568 6.99 -2.24 -7.29
C THR A 568 7.30 -2.59 -5.84
N LEU A 569 8.58 -2.76 -5.49
CA LEU A 569 9.02 -3.06 -4.13
C LEU A 569 9.04 -1.77 -3.30
N ARG A 570 8.35 -1.75 -2.17
CA ARG A 570 8.31 -0.61 -1.25
C ARG A 570 9.38 -0.79 -0.19
N LEU A 571 10.40 0.05 -0.27
CA LEU A 571 11.61 0.00 0.53
C LEU A 571 11.61 1.13 1.56
N SER A 572 11.76 0.83 2.85
CA SER A 572 12.11 1.82 3.86
C SER A 572 13.57 1.68 4.25
N SER A 573 14.28 2.79 4.42
CA SER A 573 15.73 2.76 4.69
C SER A 573 16.13 3.65 5.84
N SER A 574 17.09 3.18 6.67
CA SER A 574 17.74 4.00 7.69
C SER A 574 18.62 5.12 7.12
N ALA A 575 18.93 5.04 5.81
CA ALA A 575 19.76 6.02 5.10
C ALA A 575 18.99 6.79 4.03
N HIS A 576 17.65 6.86 4.13
CA HIS A 576 16.84 7.62 3.18
C HIS A 576 17.36 9.05 3.02
N GLY A 577 17.54 9.49 1.78
CA GLY A 577 18.11 10.80 1.45
C GLY A 577 19.65 10.89 1.47
N HIS A 578 20.38 9.92 2.04
CA HIS A 578 21.83 9.88 1.98
C HIS A 578 22.33 9.50 0.56
N HIS A 579 23.41 10.14 0.08
CA HIS A 579 23.87 9.94 -1.31
C HIS A 579 24.22 8.50 -1.65
N TYR A 580 24.74 7.71 -0.73
CA TYR A 580 24.95 6.28 -0.98
C TYR A 580 23.65 5.58 -1.33
N HIS A 581 22.63 5.77 -0.48
CA HIS A 581 21.32 5.14 -0.66
C HIS A 581 20.61 5.64 -1.93
N ARG A 582 20.63 6.95 -2.16
CA ARG A 582 20.08 7.55 -3.39
C ARG A 582 20.74 7.00 -4.64
N SER A 583 22.08 6.96 -4.69
CA SER A 583 22.82 6.41 -5.83
C SER A 583 22.58 4.91 -6.06
N LEU A 584 22.24 4.17 -4.99
CA LEU A 584 21.85 2.76 -5.06
C LEU A 584 20.44 2.59 -5.64
N VAL A 585 19.49 3.41 -5.21
CA VAL A 585 18.07 3.24 -5.55
C VAL A 585 17.70 3.89 -6.89
N GLU A 586 18.25 5.07 -7.23
CA GLU A 586 17.95 5.74 -8.50
C GLU A 586 18.08 4.83 -9.76
N PRO A 587 19.14 4.01 -9.90
CA PRO A 587 19.23 3.11 -11.06
C PRO A 587 18.24 1.94 -11.06
N MET A 588 17.57 1.66 -9.93
CA MET A 588 16.50 0.65 -9.85
C MET A 588 15.20 1.13 -10.51
N GLY A 589 15.05 2.46 -10.70
CA GLY A 589 13.91 3.07 -11.39
C GLY A 589 12.57 2.64 -10.80
N ASP A 590 11.63 2.31 -11.66
CA ASP A 590 10.27 1.90 -11.27
C ASP A 590 10.21 0.53 -10.56
N ALA A 591 11.34 -0.15 -10.31
CA ALA A 591 11.33 -1.41 -9.56
C ALA A 591 11.22 -1.21 -8.05
N VAL A 592 11.54 -0.02 -7.54
CA VAL A 592 11.55 0.31 -6.11
C VAL A 592 10.89 1.65 -5.85
N VAL A 593 10.01 1.69 -4.85
CA VAL A 593 9.55 2.94 -4.23
C VAL A 593 10.36 3.14 -2.95
N ASP A 594 11.16 4.18 -2.90
CA ASP A 594 11.98 4.54 -1.74
C ASP A 594 11.18 5.38 -0.75
N LEU A 595 10.90 4.82 0.41
CA LEU A 595 10.12 5.43 1.47
C LEU A 595 11.03 5.94 2.60
N PRO A 596 10.64 7.01 3.32
CA PRO A 596 11.35 7.47 4.50
C PRO A 596 11.50 6.38 5.57
N LEU A 597 12.39 6.60 6.53
CA LEU A 597 12.56 5.72 7.69
C LEU A 597 11.24 5.58 8.46
N ALA A 598 10.77 4.33 8.63
CA ALA A 598 9.48 4.04 9.26
C ALA A 598 9.59 3.62 10.74
N TRP A 599 10.79 3.34 11.26
CA TRP A 599 11.03 2.85 12.61
C TRP A 599 12.00 3.72 13.39
N GLY A 600 11.83 3.73 14.71
CA GLY A 600 12.69 4.45 15.65
C GLY A 600 12.25 5.90 15.92
N PRO A 601 12.99 6.61 16.79
CA PRO A 601 12.64 7.96 17.22
C PRO A 601 12.75 9.03 16.11
N LEU A 602 13.44 8.73 15.01
CA LEU A 602 13.58 9.61 13.85
C LEU A 602 12.63 9.20 12.68
N ALA A 603 11.72 8.25 12.93
CA ALA A 603 10.79 7.76 11.92
C ALA A 603 9.84 8.85 11.42
N ASP A 604 9.54 8.82 10.12
CA ASP A 604 8.44 9.55 9.55
C ASP A 604 7.13 8.82 9.89
N THR A 605 6.32 9.42 10.75
CA THR A 605 5.04 8.85 11.19
C THR A 605 3.98 8.81 10.09
N ALA A 606 4.24 9.43 8.93
CA ALA A 606 3.38 9.35 7.76
C ALA A 606 3.51 8.03 6.99
N VAL A 607 4.60 7.30 7.20
CA VAL A 607 4.85 6.04 6.49
C VAL A 607 4.00 4.92 7.10
N ASP A 608 3.20 4.29 6.27
CA ASP A 608 2.44 3.10 6.63
C ASP A 608 3.38 1.89 6.74
N ARG A 609 3.65 1.42 7.95
CA ARG A 609 4.53 0.27 8.20
C ARG A 609 3.99 -1.02 7.60
N ASP A 610 2.66 -1.18 7.52
CA ASP A 610 2.03 -2.36 6.94
C ASP A 610 2.16 -2.39 5.40
N ALA A 611 2.54 -1.25 4.81
CA ALA A 611 2.78 -1.13 3.38
C ALA A 611 4.22 -1.40 2.96
N ILE A 612 5.16 -1.66 3.88
CA ILE A 612 6.57 -1.85 3.57
C ILE A 612 6.85 -3.31 3.22
N ASP A 613 7.51 -3.53 2.09
CA ASP A 613 7.89 -4.86 1.62
C ASP A 613 9.29 -5.29 2.11
N LEU A 614 10.17 -4.31 2.39
CA LEU A 614 11.55 -4.56 2.83
C LEU A 614 12.12 -3.37 3.62
N PHE A 615 12.90 -3.66 4.67
CA PHE A 615 13.67 -2.68 5.41
C PHE A 615 15.16 -2.78 5.08
N HIS A 616 15.77 -1.66 4.61
CA HIS A 616 17.21 -1.59 4.37
C HIS A 616 17.93 -0.81 5.47
N LEU A 617 18.66 -1.53 6.29
CA LEU A 617 19.50 -0.99 7.33
C LEU A 617 20.89 -0.64 6.76
N HIS A 618 21.39 0.55 7.04
CA HIS A 618 22.76 0.96 6.73
C HIS A 618 23.57 1.15 8.00
N TRP A 619 23.18 2.09 8.82
CA TRP A 619 23.82 2.43 10.09
C TRP A 619 22.83 2.24 11.23
N PRO A 620 22.99 1.21 12.07
CA PRO A 620 22.08 0.98 13.19
C PRO A 620 21.89 2.20 14.10
N GLU A 621 22.97 2.95 14.35
CA GLU A 621 22.97 4.17 15.14
C GLU A 621 22.08 5.29 14.59
N TRP A 622 21.66 5.22 13.33
CA TRP A 622 20.73 6.17 12.72
C TRP A 622 19.26 5.78 12.92
N VAL A 623 19.01 4.60 13.44
CA VAL A 623 17.63 4.12 13.71
C VAL A 623 17.20 4.51 15.13
N ALA A 624 17.99 4.16 16.15
CA ALA A 624 17.65 4.41 17.54
C ALA A 624 18.89 4.64 18.43
N PHE A 625 19.95 5.22 17.86
CA PHE A 625 21.20 5.53 18.58
C PHE A 625 21.81 4.30 19.24
N ASP A 626 22.13 4.37 20.55
CA ASP A 626 22.66 3.29 21.39
C ASP A 626 21.59 2.63 22.28
N ASP A 627 20.31 2.93 22.05
CA ASP A 627 19.19 2.35 22.81
C ASP A 627 18.87 0.91 22.35
N LEU A 628 19.53 -0.05 22.99
CA LEU A 628 19.33 -1.48 22.69
C LEU A 628 17.88 -1.94 22.89
N ALA A 629 17.15 -1.35 23.84
CA ALA A 629 15.76 -1.76 24.10
C ALA A 629 14.85 -1.32 22.94
N GLU A 630 15.04 -0.10 22.45
CA GLU A 630 14.33 0.39 21.29
C GLU A 630 14.69 -0.39 20.02
N HIS A 631 15.96 -0.70 19.77
CA HIS A 631 16.36 -1.56 18.66
C HIS A 631 15.68 -2.94 18.71
N ARG A 632 15.60 -3.54 19.91
CA ARG A 632 14.91 -4.84 20.08
C ARG A 632 13.42 -4.74 19.75
N ARG A 633 12.75 -3.68 20.21
CA ARG A 633 11.34 -3.43 19.88
C ARG A 633 11.12 -3.28 18.37
N ILE A 634 12.04 -2.60 17.68
CA ILE A 634 11.98 -2.42 16.22
C ILE A 634 12.14 -3.76 15.50
N VAL A 635 13.12 -4.57 15.90
CA VAL A 635 13.36 -5.89 15.31
C VAL A 635 12.15 -6.82 15.53
N GLU A 636 11.55 -6.78 16.73
CA GLU A 636 10.34 -7.54 17.05
C GLU A 636 9.15 -7.09 16.19
N ASP A 637 8.98 -5.78 15.97
CA ASP A 637 7.91 -5.24 15.11
C ASP A 637 8.11 -5.61 13.62
N LEU A 638 9.35 -5.53 13.10
CA LEU A 638 9.70 -5.99 11.76
C LEU A 638 9.38 -7.49 11.58
N GLY A 639 9.81 -8.31 12.55
CA GLY A 639 9.56 -9.75 12.54
C GLY A 639 8.08 -10.09 12.58
N ALA A 640 7.32 -9.40 13.44
CA ALA A 640 5.89 -9.61 13.58
C ALA A 640 5.11 -9.18 12.32
N ARG A 641 5.57 -8.16 11.57
CA ARG A 641 4.99 -7.74 10.28
C ARG A 641 5.46 -8.58 9.10
N GLY A 642 6.41 -9.51 9.31
CA GLY A 642 7.01 -10.28 8.23
C GLY A 642 7.84 -9.43 7.25
N VAL A 643 8.30 -8.22 7.67
CA VAL A 643 9.13 -7.34 6.87
C VAL A 643 10.58 -7.80 6.94
N PRO A 644 11.16 -8.33 5.86
CA PRO A 644 12.54 -8.77 5.86
C PRO A 644 13.51 -7.59 5.94
N THR A 645 14.69 -7.85 6.49
CA THR A 645 15.74 -6.84 6.67
C THR A 645 16.99 -7.19 5.88
N VAL A 646 17.43 -6.26 5.04
CA VAL A 646 18.74 -6.29 4.41
C VAL A 646 19.62 -5.24 5.07
N TRP A 647 20.83 -5.60 5.46
CA TRP A 647 21.79 -4.70 6.10
C TRP A 647 23.02 -4.49 5.23
N THR A 648 23.33 -3.25 4.82
CA THR A 648 24.65 -2.92 4.27
C THR A 648 25.59 -2.52 5.39
N ALA A 649 26.51 -3.42 5.75
CA ALA A 649 27.46 -3.23 6.83
C ALA A 649 28.66 -2.38 6.37
N HIS A 650 28.55 -1.05 6.54
CA HIS A 650 29.60 -0.11 6.16
C HIS A 650 30.77 -0.12 7.16
N ASN A 651 30.51 -0.48 8.41
CA ASN A 651 31.47 -0.42 9.51
C ASN A 651 31.33 -1.63 10.43
N LEU A 652 32.37 -1.94 11.21
CA LEU A 652 32.32 -2.89 12.32
C LEU A 652 31.71 -2.27 13.58
N THR A 653 31.85 -0.96 13.74
CA THR A 653 31.35 -0.14 14.85
C THR A 653 31.04 1.26 14.30
N PRO A 654 30.21 2.08 14.95
CA PRO A 654 30.04 3.47 14.59
C PRO A 654 31.34 4.24 14.58
N HIS A 655 31.42 5.26 13.73
CA HIS A 655 32.54 6.19 13.78
C HIS A 655 32.54 7.04 15.05
N ALA A 656 33.73 7.35 15.57
CA ALA A 656 33.89 8.34 16.62
C ALA A 656 34.01 9.77 16.02
N PRO A 657 33.40 10.83 16.63
CA PRO A 657 32.47 10.70 17.74
C PRO A 657 31.15 10.07 17.34
N THR A 658 30.59 9.21 18.19
CA THR A 658 29.28 8.62 18.00
C THR A 658 28.17 9.65 18.22
N PRO A 659 26.93 9.43 17.71
CA PRO A 659 25.84 10.39 17.87
C PRO A 659 25.51 10.75 19.34
N THR A 660 25.71 9.81 20.27
CA THR A 660 25.44 10.01 21.71
C THR A 660 26.68 10.36 22.50
N GLY A 661 27.87 10.33 21.89
CA GLY A 661 29.15 10.46 22.58
C GLY A 661 29.60 9.19 23.34
N ALA A 662 28.83 8.13 23.30
CA ALA A 662 29.21 6.82 23.82
C ALA A 662 30.38 6.24 23.02
N PRO A 663 31.28 5.44 23.64
CA PRO A 663 32.39 4.83 22.91
C PRO A 663 31.84 3.82 21.88
N PRO A 664 32.50 3.63 20.69
CA PRO A 664 32.02 2.75 19.64
C PRO A 664 31.66 1.32 20.08
N GLU A 665 32.38 0.80 21.07
CA GLU A 665 32.18 -0.55 21.63
C GLU A 665 30.82 -0.68 22.37
N ALA A 666 30.24 0.42 22.84
CA ALA A 666 28.93 0.42 23.45
C ALA A 666 27.83 -0.05 22.48
N PHE A 667 28.06 0.08 21.17
CA PHE A 667 27.15 -0.35 20.12
C PHE A 667 27.28 -1.84 19.74
N ASP A 668 28.24 -2.58 20.29
CA ASP A 668 28.44 -4.00 19.94
C ASP A 668 27.20 -4.87 20.17
N ALA A 669 26.41 -4.57 21.20
CA ALA A 669 25.17 -5.28 21.47
C ALA A 669 24.09 -4.96 20.41
N VAL A 670 24.01 -3.72 19.95
CA VAL A 670 23.09 -3.29 18.87
C VAL A 670 23.48 -3.95 17.55
N TYR A 671 24.76 -3.93 17.19
CA TYR A 671 25.25 -4.57 15.96
C TYR A 671 25.01 -6.08 15.96
N ARG A 672 25.23 -6.76 17.10
CA ARG A 672 24.93 -8.19 17.25
C ARG A 672 23.44 -8.49 17.10
N LEU A 673 22.57 -7.68 17.72
CA LEU A 673 21.13 -7.83 17.56
C LEU A 673 20.71 -7.81 16.08
N TRP A 674 21.18 -6.83 15.31
CA TRP A 674 20.88 -6.74 13.89
C TRP A 674 21.54 -7.85 13.07
N ALA A 675 22.75 -8.29 13.40
CA ALA A 675 23.41 -9.44 12.75
C ALA A 675 22.64 -10.75 12.98
N GLU A 676 22.00 -10.90 14.14
CA GLU A 676 21.17 -12.06 14.45
C GLU A 676 19.82 -12.05 13.71
N HIS A 677 19.29 -10.88 13.34
CA HIS A 677 17.93 -10.73 12.82
C HIS A 677 17.86 -10.36 11.34
N ALA A 678 18.93 -9.85 10.74
CA ALA A 678 18.94 -9.54 9.31
C ALA A 678 18.79 -10.82 8.46
N ASP A 679 17.97 -10.76 7.42
CA ASP A 679 17.81 -11.85 6.45
C ASP A 679 18.99 -11.89 5.46
N ALA A 680 19.57 -10.72 5.13
CA ALA A 680 20.81 -10.65 4.39
C ALA A 680 21.72 -9.51 4.89
N VAL A 681 23.03 -9.72 4.79
CA VAL A 681 24.04 -8.69 5.07
C VAL A 681 24.93 -8.50 3.84
N ILE A 682 24.97 -7.26 3.35
CA ILE A 682 25.84 -6.82 2.24
C ILE A 682 27.15 -6.32 2.82
N HIS A 683 28.24 -6.85 2.33
CA HIS A 683 29.60 -6.41 2.60
C HIS A 683 30.26 -5.90 1.32
N HIS A 684 31.14 -4.93 1.46
CA HIS A 684 31.84 -4.40 0.27
C HIS A 684 33.10 -5.20 -0.09
N THR A 685 33.57 -6.06 0.84
CA THR A 685 34.75 -6.92 0.64
C THR A 685 34.58 -8.26 1.36
N HIS A 686 35.28 -9.30 0.92
CA HIS A 686 35.34 -10.60 1.60
C HIS A 686 36.00 -10.48 2.97
N ALA A 687 37.09 -9.73 3.03
CA ALA A 687 37.79 -9.47 4.30
C ALA A 687 36.85 -8.71 5.28
N GLY A 688 36.04 -7.77 4.81
CA GLY A 688 35.01 -7.07 5.60
C GLY A 688 33.98 -8.03 6.17
N ARG A 689 33.47 -8.91 5.33
CA ARG A 689 32.54 -9.97 5.76
C ARG A 689 33.14 -10.84 6.86
N ASP A 690 34.36 -11.33 6.66
CA ASP A 690 34.98 -12.26 7.59
C ASP A 690 35.24 -11.61 8.95
N ARG A 691 35.69 -10.34 8.99
CA ARG A 691 35.83 -9.56 10.22
C ARG A 691 34.51 -9.26 10.91
N PHE A 692 33.46 -8.93 10.12
CA PHE A 692 32.12 -8.69 10.64
C PHE A 692 31.58 -9.95 11.33
N VAL A 693 31.67 -11.10 10.66
CA VAL A 693 31.20 -12.38 11.20
C VAL A 693 31.99 -12.79 12.43
N ALA A 694 33.33 -12.56 12.45
CA ALA A 694 34.16 -12.83 13.62
C ALA A 694 33.77 -11.98 14.84
N ARG A 695 33.34 -10.73 14.66
CA ARG A 695 32.98 -9.81 15.75
C ARG A 695 31.54 -9.94 16.22
N HIS A 696 30.60 -10.02 15.29
CA HIS A 696 29.15 -9.91 15.56
C HIS A 696 28.39 -11.24 15.40
N GLY A 697 29.04 -12.27 14.80
CA GLY A 697 28.39 -13.53 14.44
C GLY A 697 27.84 -13.53 13.03
N ALA A 698 27.54 -14.71 12.50
CA ALA A 698 26.94 -14.87 11.19
C ALA A 698 25.39 -14.75 11.24
N GLY A 699 24.78 -15.00 12.41
CA GLY A 699 23.34 -15.10 12.53
C GLY A 699 22.77 -16.17 11.58
N HIS A 700 21.55 -15.95 11.08
CA HIS A 700 20.94 -16.74 10.00
C HIS A 700 21.05 -16.05 8.62
N ALA A 701 21.63 -14.87 8.59
CA ALA A 701 21.68 -14.03 7.41
C ALA A 701 22.44 -14.63 6.22
N ARG A 702 21.97 -14.33 5.01
CA ARG A 702 22.75 -14.54 3.79
C ARG A 702 23.80 -13.43 3.66
N HIS A 703 25.08 -13.76 3.83
CA HIS A 703 26.19 -12.82 3.65
C HIS A 703 26.62 -12.74 2.18
N VAL A 704 26.46 -11.57 1.56
CA VAL A 704 26.84 -11.31 0.17
C VAL A 704 27.91 -10.24 0.09
N VAL A 705 28.78 -10.33 -0.91
CA VAL A 705 29.81 -9.31 -1.18
C VAL A 705 29.43 -8.58 -2.47
N LEU A 706 29.12 -7.28 -2.32
CA LEU A 706 28.84 -6.36 -3.41
C LEU A 706 29.79 -5.17 -3.31
N PRO A 707 30.49 -4.77 -4.37
CA PRO A 707 31.42 -3.65 -4.30
C PRO A 707 30.67 -2.36 -3.94
N HIS A 708 31.38 -1.43 -3.33
CA HIS A 708 30.87 -0.08 -3.16
C HIS A 708 30.74 0.57 -4.54
N GLY A 709 29.56 1.13 -4.86
CA GLY A 709 29.35 1.88 -6.10
C GLY A 709 30.14 3.20 -6.09
N ASP A 710 30.52 3.69 -7.25
CA ASP A 710 31.27 4.95 -7.38
C ASP A 710 30.35 6.16 -7.41
N PHE A 711 30.85 7.31 -6.97
CA PHE A 711 30.08 8.57 -6.97
C PHE A 711 30.35 9.44 -8.21
N SER A 712 30.91 8.88 -9.28
CA SER A 712 31.23 9.61 -10.51
C SER A 712 30.00 10.29 -11.13
N THR A 713 28.81 9.76 -10.95
CA THR A 713 27.56 10.37 -11.41
C THR A 713 27.31 11.76 -10.78
N LEU A 714 27.87 12.03 -9.59
CA LEU A 714 27.72 13.30 -8.91
C LEU A 714 28.70 14.38 -9.42
N TRP A 715 29.87 13.97 -9.90
CA TRP A 715 30.95 14.93 -10.18
C TRP A 715 31.62 14.74 -11.56
N ALA A 716 31.36 13.66 -12.30
CA ALA A 716 32.07 13.36 -13.54
C ALA A 716 31.96 14.46 -14.61
N GLU A 717 30.82 15.13 -14.71
CA GLU A 717 30.58 16.23 -15.66
C GLU A 717 31.39 17.48 -15.34
N HIS A 718 31.86 17.63 -14.09
CA HIS A 718 32.68 18.74 -13.63
C HIS A 718 34.18 18.49 -13.76
N ARG A 719 34.58 17.31 -14.20
CA ARG A 719 36.00 16.98 -14.39
C ARG A 719 36.62 17.83 -15.51
N VAL A 720 37.84 18.26 -15.26
CA VAL A 720 38.67 19.00 -16.22
C VAL A 720 40.01 18.29 -16.43
N ASP A 721 40.78 18.71 -17.41
CA ASP A 721 42.15 18.25 -17.51
C ASP A 721 43.03 18.75 -16.36
N ARG A 722 44.11 18.03 -16.08
CA ARG A 722 44.99 18.31 -14.93
C ARG A 722 45.53 19.75 -14.96
N SER A 723 45.95 20.26 -16.10
CA SER A 723 46.54 21.61 -16.20
C SER A 723 45.52 22.71 -15.85
N THR A 724 44.28 22.52 -16.29
CA THR A 724 43.14 23.39 -15.92
C THR A 724 42.86 23.34 -14.43
N ALA A 725 42.95 22.14 -13.83
CA ALA A 725 42.70 21.96 -12.40
C ALA A 725 43.82 22.65 -11.58
N GLU A 726 45.08 22.44 -11.98
CA GLU A 726 46.25 23.07 -11.35
C GLU A 726 46.15 24.62 -11.37
N GLN A 727 45.83 25.16 -12.54
CA GLN A 727 45.66 26.61 -12.68
C GLN A 727 44.55 27.17 -11.77
N ARG A 728 43.41 26.49 -11.73
CA ARG A 728 42.25 26.95 -10.89
C ARG A 728 42.51 26.83 -9.39
N LEU A 729 43.29 25.82 -8.99
CA LEU A 729 43.70 25.61 -7.59
C LEU A 729 44.99 26.38 -7.21
N GLY A 730 45.58 27.12 -8.15
CA GLY A 730 46.83 27.87 -7.88
C GLY A 730 48.04 26.96 -7.62
N LEU A 731 48.06 25.75 -8.18
CA LEU A 731 49.12 24.77 -8.00
C LEU A 731 50.19 24.92 -9.07
N SER A 732 51.47 24.79 -8.66
CA SER A 732 52.58 24.69 -9.59
C SER A 732 52.61 23.30 -10.24
N PRO A 733 53.04 23.16 -11.52
CA PRO A 733 53.22 21.86 -12.13
C PRO A 733 54.06 20.92 -11.25
N ALA A 734 53.74 19.65 -11.19
CA ALA A 734 54.45 18.64 -10.48
C ALA A 734 54.51 17.34 -11.30
N ASP A 735 55.58 16.57 -11.18
CA ASP A 735 55.74 15.30 -11.87
C ASP A 735 54.79 14.24 -11.32
N LEU A 736 54.63 14.23 -10.01
CA LEU A 736 53.71 13.34 -9.29
C LEU A 736 52.93 14.12 -8.19
N ARG A 737 51.61 14.20 -8.34
CA ARG A 737 50.78 14.83 -7.29
C ARG A 737 49.87 13.81 -6.63
N ILE A 738 49.96 13.72 -5.31
CA ILE A 738 49.20 12.81 -4.46
C ILE A 738 48.16 13.62 -3.68
N GLY A 739 46.88 13.23 -3.76
CA GLY A 739 45.79 13.85 -3.06
C GLY A 739 45.33 13.09 -1.82
N LEU A 740 45.00 13.83 -0.76
CA LEU A 740 44.29 13.35 0.40
C LEU A 740 42.93 14.09 0.47
N VAL A 741 41.87 13.36 0.27
CA VAL A 741 40.50 13.89 0.13
C VAL A 741 39.52 13.18 1.06
N GLY A 742 38.36 13.77 1.22
CA GLY A 742 37.23 13.21 1.99
C GLY A 742 37.31 13.48 3.50
N ALA A 743 36.19 13.26 4.20
CA ALA A 743 36.06 13.57 5.61
C ALA A 743 37.10 12.88 6.47
N PRO A 744 37.71 13.62 7.42
CA PRO A 744 38.69 13.04 8.37
C PRO A 744 37.96 12.06 9.31
N ARG A 745 38.72 11.02 9.69
CA ARG A 745 38.27 10.04 10.69
C ARG A 745 39.48 9.75 11.60
N THR A 746 39.24 9.27 12.81
CA THR A 746 40.34 8.89 13.73
C THR A 746 41.22 7.78 13.16
N GLU A 747 40.61 6.91 12.33
CA GLU A 747 41.31 5.82 11.65
C GLU A 747 42.13 6.26 10.43
N LYS A 748 42.03 7.52 9.99
CA LYS A 748 42.83 8.07 8.90
C LYS A 748 44.11 8.70 9.46
N LEU A 749 45.25 8.09 9.21
CA LEU A 749 46.57 8.50 9.68
C LEU A 749 47.18 9.54 8.73
N VAL A 750 46.46 10.67 8.52
CA VAL A 750 46.87 11.73 7.60
C VAL A 750 48.18 12.37 8.03
N GLY A 751 48.35 12.62 9.31
CA GLY A 751 49.58 13.18 9.89
C GLY A 751 50.79 12.31 9.61
N GLU A 752 50.73 11.02 9.89
CA GLU A 752 51.80 10.04 9.64
C GLU A 752 52.16 9.98 8.12
N PHE A 753 51.19 10.08 7.24
CA PHE A 753 51.44 10.12 5.81
C PHE A 753 52.21 11.38 5.40
N LEU A 754 51.81 12.56 5.91
CA LEU A 754 52.48 13.83 5.65
C LEU A 754 53.91 13.87 6.26
N GLU A 755 54.10 13.30 7.43
CA GLU A 755 55.46 13.11 8.03
C GLU A 755 56.32 12.20 7.15
N GLY A 756 55.76 11.14 6.61
CA GLY A 756 56.44 10.24 5.66
C GLY A 756 56.84 10.97 4.39
N VAL A 757 56.01 11.86 3.86
CA VAL A 757 56.36 12.71 2.71
C VAL A 757 57.52 13.66 3.09
N ALA A 758 57.46 14.27 4.24
CA ALA A 758 58.52 15.16 4.75
C ALA A 758 59.86 14.42 4.94
N ALA A 759 59.85 13.17 5.36
CA ALA A 759 61.01 12.32 5.54
C ALA A 759 61.57 11.68 4.22
N CYS A 760 60.78 11.66 3.16
CA CYS A 760 61.14 11.09 1.85
C CYS A 760 62.13 11.97 1.10
N GLY A 761 63.16 11.36 0.46
CA GLY A 761 64.20 12.07 -0.30
C GLY A 761 63.82 12.58 -1.67
N ARG A 762 62.60 12.24 -2.21
CA ARG A 762 62.15 12.59 -3.56
C ARG A 762 61.67 14.05 -3.63
N ALA A 763 62.23 14.79 -4.62
CA ALA A 763 61.84 16.18 -4.85
C ALA A 763 60.71 16.36 -5.88
N ASP A 764 60.41 15.32 -6.63
CA ASP A 764 59.40 15.31 -7.71
C ASP A 764 57.98 15.00 -7.20
N VAL A 765 57.83 14.63 -5.94
CA VAL A 765 56.52 14.36 -5.30
C VAL A 765 55.93 15.65 -4.71
N GLN A 766 54.68 15.92 -5.02
CA GLN A 766 53.92 16.99 -4.39
C GLN A 766 52.65 16.41 -3.78
N VAL A 767 52.29 16.88 -2.59
CA VAL A 767 51.06 16.47 -1.87
C VAL A 767 50.12 17.63 -1.74
N VAL A 768 48.84 17.34 -1.91
CA VAL A 768 47.70 18.24 -1.63
C VAL A 768 46.75 17.53 -0.67
N CYS A 769 46.53 18.15 0.48
CA CYS A 769 45.68 17.59 1.55
C CYS A 769 44.55 18.54 1.90
N TRP A 770 43.31 18.06 1.68
CA TRP A 770 42.07 18.71 2.09
C TRP A 770 41.31 17.91 3.15
N SER A 771 42.01 17.05 3.87
CA SER A 771 41.43 16.04 4.77
C SER A 771 42.02 16.11 6.19
N LEU A 772 42.68 17.21 6.60
CA LEU A 772 43.14 17.39 7.96
C LEU A 772 41.97 17.51 8.97
N ARG A 773 42.13 17.01 10.16
CA ARG A 773 41.27 17.37 11.28
C ARG A 773 41.63 18.80 11.76
N ASP A 774 40.66 19.46 12.41
CA ASP A 774 40.87 20.84 12.93
C ASP A 774 41.98 20.91 14.00
N ASP A 775 42.30 19.78 14.63
CA ASP A 775 43.38 19.66 15.66
C ASP A 775 44.74 19.17 15.10
N GLU A 776 44.80 18.85 13.80
CA GLU A 776 46.01 18.36 13.14
C GLU A 776 46.78 19.50 12.47
N THR A 777 48.09 19.39 12.49
CA THR A 777 49.02 20.32 11.79
C THR A 777 49.93 19.52 10.86
N ALA A 778 50.08 20.03 9.64
CA ALA A 778 51.01 19.42 8.69
C ALA A 778 52.45 19.85 8.93
N PRO A 779 53.45 19.00 8.64
CA PRO A 779 54.85 19.38 8.61
C PRO A 779 55.13 20.55 7.66
N THR A 780 56.04 21.43 8.00
CA THR A 780 56.50 22.49 7.11
C THR A 780 57.46 21.90 6.06
N ASP A 781 56.93 21.57 4.89
CA ASP A 781 57.69 21.02 3.79
C ASP A 781 57.17 21.61 2.43
N PRO A 782 58.07 22.11 1.56
CA PRO A 782 57.63 22.76 0.30
C PRO A 782 56.90 21.81 -0.68
N ARG A 783 57.02 20.51 -0.49
CA ARG A 783 56.31 19.50 -1.26
C ARG A 783 54.88 19.34 -0.84
N ILE A 784 54.48 19.79 0.36
CA ILE A 784 53.10 19.84 0.83
C ILE A 784 52.49 21.15 0.37
N ALA A 785 51.97 21.17 -0.85
CA ALA A 785 51.52 22.38 -1.51
C ALA A 785 50.19 22.92 -0.94
N ILE A 786 49.34 22.04 -0.49
CA ILE A 786 48.09 22.35 0.24
C ILE A 786 48.02 21.44 1.46
N ALA A 787 47.70 22.01 2.62
CA ALA A 787 47.32 21.26 3.80
C ALA A 787 46.29 22.07 4.57
N GLU A 788 45.01 21.68 4.37
CA GLU A 788 43.86 22.40 4.90
C GLU A 788 42.96 21.47 5.72
N PRO A 789 42.36 21.98 6.79
CA PRO A 789 41.28 21.28 7.46
C PRO A 789 40.16 20.92 6.50
N TYR A 790 39.54 19.75 6.70
CA TYR A 790 38.41 19.33 5.88
C TYR A 790 37.28 20.35 5.92
N ARG A 791 36.77 20.63 4.77
CA ARG A 791 35.51 21.36 4.59
C ARG A 791 34.71 20.67 3.51
N GLU A 792 33.42 20.49 3.77
CA GLU A 792 32.50 20.05 2.74
C GLU A 792 32.48 21.04 1.57
N VAL A 793 32.53 20.53 0.35
CA VAL A 793 32.58 21.33 -0.87
C VAL A 793 31.56 20.81 -1.87
N ASP A 794 31.20 21.67 -2.83
CA ASP A 794 30.34 21.28 -3.94
C ASP A 794 31.02 20.28 -4.88
N GLU A 795 30.21 19.65 -5.71
CA GLU A 795 30.62 18.61 -6.65
C GLU A 795 31.66 19.12 -7.66
N ALA A 796 31.55 20.36 -8.11
CA ALA A 796 32.50 20.98 -9.04
C ALA A 796 33.88 21.16 -8.39
N THR A 797 33.91 21.65 -7.13
CA THR A 797 35.17 21.80 -6.36
C THR A 797 35.80 20.43 -6.06
N TYR A 798 34.96 19.44 -5.72
CA TYR A 798 35.45 18.07 -5.47
C TYR A 798 36.04 17.45 -6.75
N ALA A 799 35.36 17.55 -7.88
CA ALA A 799 35.87 17.10 -9.17
C ALA A 799 37.18 17.80 -9.57
N LEU A 800 37.28 19.09 -9.28
CA LEU A 800 38.52 19.87 -9.52
C LEU A 800 39.70 19.34 -8.69
N ARG A 801 39.48 19.02 -7.40
CA ARG A 801 40.48 18.41 -6.51
C ARG A 801 40.95 17.05 -7.03
N LEU A 802 40.03 16.18 -7.45
CA LEU A 802 40.34 14.89 -8.06
C LEU A 802 41.12 15.04 -9.37
N SER A 803 40.73 16.00 -10.19
CA SER A 803 41.34 16.25 -11.51
C SER A 803 42.80 16.71 -11.40
N ALA A 804 43.19 17.33 -10.30
CA ALA A 804 44.54 17.80 -10.04
C ALA A 804 45.54 16.68 -9.64
N CYS A 805 45.04 15.49 -9.31
CA CYS A 805 45.83 14.40 -8.70
C CYS A 805 46.23 13.32 -9.73
N ASP A 806 47.40 12.72 -9.53
CA ASP A 806 47.86 11.52 -10.24
C ASP A 806 47.51 10.24 -9.45
N ALA A 807 47.43 10.32 -8.13
CA ALA A 807 47.07 9.26 -7.23
C ALA A 807 46.36 9.83 -5.99
N LEU A 808 45.59 9.04 -5.30
CA LEU A 808 45.02 9.37 -3.99
C LEU A 808 45.69 8.52 -2.91
N ALA A 809 45.86 9.10 -1.71
CA ALA A 809 46.44 8.37 -0.57
C ALA A 809 45.33 7.96 0.42
N PHE A 810 45.43 6.73 0.90
CA PHE A 810 44.53 6.09 1.85
C PHE A 810 45.33 5.52 3.05
N PRO A 811 45.86 6.41 3.91
CA PRO A 811 46.65 6.01 5.06
C PRO A 811 45.72 5.66 6.23
N PHE A 812 45.19 4.46 6.25
CA PHE A 812 44.27 4.03 7.29
C PHE A 812 44.98 3.17 8.38
N ASP A 813 44.46 3.25 9.61
CA ASP A 813 44.87 2.39 10.70
C ASP A 813 44.44 0.94 10.42
N PRO A 814 45.35 -0.05 10.38
CA PRO A 814 45.01 -1.45 10.15
C PRO A 814 44.07 -2.06 11.22
N ASP A 815 44.00 -1.50 12.43
CA ASP A 815 43.12 -1.95 13.50
C ASP A 815 41.77 -1.22 13.55
N GLY A 816 41.53 -0.30 12.64
CA GLY A 816 40.31 0.48 12.56
C GLY A 816 39.04 -0.31 12.27
N GLY A 817 37.89 0.28 12.57
CA GLY A 817 36.54 -0.31 12.40
C GLY A 817 35.89 -0.14 11.03
N MET A 818 36.43 0.67 10.13
CA MET A 818 35.90 0.94 8.81
C MET A 818 35.94 -0.28 7.88
N GLN A 819 34.89 -0.52 7.12
CA GLN A 819 34.82 -1.59 6.11
C GLN A 819 34.75 -1.06 4.67
N ALA A 820 34.44 0.22 4.50
CA ALA A 820 34.36 0.87 3.18
C ALA A 820 34.61 2.38 3.31
N THR A 821 35.01 3.00 2.22
CA THR A 821 35.07 4.46 2.10
C THR A 821 34.76 4.90 0.68
N GLY A 822 33.88 5.90 0.55
CA GLY A 822 33.48 6.47 -0.74
C GLY A 822 34.66 7.05 -1.52
N THR A 823 35.71 7.55 -0.84
CA THR A 823 36.89 8.10 -1.51
C THR A 823 37.69 7.07 -2.29
N VAL A 824 37.68 5.79 -1.90
CA VAL A 824 38.28 4.69 -2.66
C VAL A 824 37.47 4.44 -3.95
N ALA A 825 36.15 4.45 -3.83
CA ALA A 825 35.28 4.33 -5.00
C ALA A 825 35.48 5.52 -5.98
N ASP A 826 35.65 6.74 -5.44
CA ASP A 826 35.97 7.94 -6.25
C ASP A 826 37.32 7.83 -6.96
N ALA A 827 38.34 7.26 -6.30
CA ALA A 827 39.63 7.03 -6.95
C ALA A 827 39.49 6.09 -8.15
N ILE A 828 38.77 4.97 -7.98
CA ILE A 828 38.47 4.02 -9.06
C ILE A 828 37.69 4.72 -10.19
N ALA A 829 36.65 5.46 -9.87
CA ALA A 829 35.86 6.19 -10.84
C ALA A 829 36.65 7.26 -11.60
N ALA A 830 37.57 7.95 -10.91
CA ALA A 830 38.50 8.91 -11.52
C ALA A 830 39.62 8.26 -12.31
N GLY A 831 39.82 6.95 -12.22
CA GLY A 831 40.93 6.22 -12.84
C GLY A 831 42.28 6.58 -12.15
N LEU A 832 42.27 6.83 -10.84
CA LEU A 832 43.43 7.18 -10.03
C LEU A 832 43.89 5.97 -9.22
N PRO A 833 45.21 5.67 -9.21
CA PRO A 833 45.81 4.68 -8.31
C PRO A 833 45.57 5.08 -6.86
N GLY A 834 45.44 4.09 -5.98
CA GLY A 834 45.37 4.30 -4.54
C GLY A 834 46.67 3.95 -3.83
N LEU A 835 47.37 4.92 -3.21
CA LEU A 835 48.46 4.69 -2.31
C LEU A 835 47.89 4.31 -0.94
N CYS A 836 47.92 3.04 -0.58
CA CYS A 836 47.20 2.55 0.59
C CYS A 836 48.12 1.94 1.67
N SER A 837 47.68 2.05 2.90
CA SER A 837 48.21 1.24 3.99
C SER A 837 47.86 -0.24 3.76
N ASP A 838 48.47 -1.14 4.53
CA ASP A 838 48.19 -2.59 4.49
C ASP A 838 46.83 -2.95 5.07
N TRP A 839 45.84 -2.02 5.03
CA TRP A 839 44.52 -2.28 5.57
C TRP A 839 43.75 -3.26 4.69
N TRP A 840 43.12 -4.19 5.36
CA TRP A 840 42.51 -5.39 4.85
C TRP A 840 41.42 -5.12 3.78
N PHE A 841 40.62 -4.05 3.86
CA PHE A 841 39.60 -3.76 2.86
C PHE A 841 40.13 -2.97 1.64
N LEU A 842 41.18 -2.17 1.81
CA LEU A 842 41.75 -1.32 0.77
C LEU A 842 42.33 -2.15 -0.38
N GLY A 843 43.09 -3.18 -0.08
CA GLY A 843 43.69 -4.08 -1.07
C GLY A 843 42.62 -4.77 -1.91
N GLU A 844 41.52 -5.23 -1.29
CA GLU A 844 40.45 -5.88 -1.98
C GLU A 844 39.60 -4.88 -2.79
N SER A 845 39.30 -3.69 -2.23
CA SER A 845 38.52 -2.66 -2.93
C SER A 845 39.24 -2.10 -4.14
N LEU A 846 40.52 -1.80 -4.03
CA LEU A 846 41.36 -1.27 -5.10
C LEU A 846 41.85 -2.35 -6.07
N GLY A 847 42.08 -3.59 -5.57
CA GLY A 847 42.71 -4.64 -6.40
C GLY A 847 44.10 -4.23 -6.90
N GLU A 848 44.37 -4.46 -8.18
CA GLU A 848 45.65 -4.07 -8.82
C GLU A 848 45.86 -2.55 -8.92
N ALA A 849 44.84 -1.73 -8.63
CA ALA A 849 44.97 -0.27 -8.51
C ALA A 849 45.59 0.16 -7.17
N ALA A 850 45.75 -0.77 -6.20
CA ALA A 850 46.40 -0.54 -4.93
C ALA A 850 47.89 -0.48 -5.05
N VAL A 851 48.51 0.57 -4.53
CA VAL A 851 49.97 0.69 -4.31
C VAL A 851 50.27 0.74 -2.83
N PRO A 852 50.74 -0.36 -2.22
CA PRO A 852 51.03 -0.41 -0.79
C PRO A 852 52.09 0.56 -0.37
N VAL A 853 51.79 1.41 0.62
CA VAL A 853 52.78 2.37 1.19
C VAL A 853 53.00 2.21 2.71
N GLY A 854 52.20 1.37 3.35
CA GLY A 854 52.20 1.20 4.80
C GLY A 854 51.48 2.35 5.52
N HIS A 855 51.50 2.33 6.84
CA HIS A 855 50.80 3.29 7.73
C HIS A 855 51.73 4.16 8.58
N ALA A 856 52.95 3.71 8.89
CA ALA A 856 53.94 4.50 9.63
C ALA A 856 54.74 5.45 8.73
N ALA A 857 55.11 6.62 9.19
CA ALA A 857 55.82 7.63 8.43
C ALA A 857 57.10 7.09 7.75
N THR A 858 57.84 6.22 8.41
CA THR A 858 59.05 5.59 7.87
C THR A 858 58.76 4.62 6.74
N GLN A 859 57.64 3.91 6.79
CA GLN A 859 57.16 2.99 5.74
C GLN A 859 56.70 3.79 4.51
N VAL A 860 55.94 4.85 4.74
CA VAL A 860 55.48 5.78 3.69
C VAL A 860 56.69 6.38 2.95
N ALA A 861 57.69 6.92 3.69
CA ALA A 861 58.87 7.49 3.09
C ALA A 861 59.60 6.47 2.20
N ALA A 862 59.87 5.28 2.73
CA ALA A 862 60.56 4.22 1.99
C ALA A 862 59.76 3.69 0.78
N ALA A 863 58.42 3.67 0.85
CA ALA A 863 57.57 3.29 -0.26
C ALA A 863 57.57 4.34 -1.38
N LEU A 864 57.46 5.61 -1.03
CA LEU A 864 57.51 6.72 -1.99
C LEU A 864 58.87 6.77 -2.70
N GLU A 865 59.98 6.47 -2.04
CA GLU A 865 61.31 6.40 -2.67
C GLU A 865 61.43 5.28 -3.70
N ARG A 866 60.72 4.18 -3.55
CA ARG A 866 60.68 3.04 -4.47
C ARG A 866 59.63 3.16 -5.57
N LEU A 867 58.66 4.07 -5.42
CA LEU A 867 57.53 4.23 -6.34
C LEU A 867 58.07 4.69 -7.71
N ASP A 868 57.83 3.92 -8.75
CA ASP A 868 58.21 4.25 -10.13
C ASP A 868 57.00 4.57 -11.02
N GLY A 869 57.27 5.16 -12.18
CA GLY A 869 56.24 5.56 -13.14
C GLY A 869 55.48 4.38 -13.76
N ASP A 870 56.15 3.25 -13.98
CA ASP A 870 55.57 2.05 -14.60
C ASP A 870 54.54 1.41 -13.62
N GLN A 871 54.90 1.35 -12.34
CA GLN A 871 53.98 0.88 -11.28
C GLN A 871 52.73 1.75 -11.22
N LEU A 872 52.87 3.09 -11.27
CA LEU A 872 51.73 4.01 -11.24
C LEU A 872 50.87 3.89 -12.51
N ALA A 873 51.49 3.74 -13.70
CA ALA A 873 50.79 3.55 -14.93
C ALA A 873 50.00 2.23 -14.97
N ALA A 874 50.56 1.14 -14.46
CA ALA A 874 49.88 -0.14 -14.29
C ALA A 874 48.70 -0.04 -13.38
N ALA A 875 48.88 0.57 -12.18
CA ALA A 875 47.83 0.77 -11.20
C ALA A 875 46.71 1.69 -11.74
N ARG A 876 47.03 2.72 -12.51
CA ARG A 876 46.07 3.57 -13.20
C ARG A 876 45.24 2.78 -14.22
N SER A 877 45.87 1.94 -15.03
CA SER A 877 45.19 1.07 -15.97
C SER A 877 44.23 0.10 -15.27
N ALA A 878 44.65 -0.45 -14.14
CA ALA A 878 43.83 -1.32 -13.30
C ALA A 878 42.61 -0.56 -12.68
N ALA A 879 42.80 0.69 -12.23
CA ALA A 879 41.69 1.52 -11.72
C ALA A 879 40.65 1.77 -12.81
N ILE A 880 41.08 2.07 -14.03
CA ILE A 880 40.17 2.26 -15.18
C ILE A 880 39.40 0.99 -15.51
N ALA A 881 40.05 -0.18 -15.50
CA ALA A 881 39.39 -1.45 -15.75
C ALA A 881 38.37 -1.81 -14.65
N ARG A 882 38.71 -1.49 -13.40
CA ARG A 882 37.85 -1.79 -12.26
C ARG A 882 36.55 -0.97 -12.23
N ARG A 883 36.52 0.22 -12.87
CA ARG A 883 35.29 1.05 -12.99
C ARG A 883 34.09 0.29 -13.54
N GLU A 884 34.32 -0.66 -14.44
CA GLU A 884 33.25 -1.43 -15.05
C GLU A 884 32.48 -2.29 -14.02
N HIS A 885 33.10 -2.62 -12.88
CA HIS A 885 32.53 -3.46 -11.84
C HIS A 885 31.93 -2.68 -10.65
N THR A 886 32.11 -1.36 -10.63
CA THR A 886 31.65 -0.47 -9.54
C THR A 886 30.54 0.49 -9.97
N ARG A 887 30.01 0.34 -11.19
CA ARG A 887 28.89 1.18 -11.65
C ARG A 887 27.66 0.95 -10.79
N TRP A 888 27.02 2.01 -10.39
CA TRP A 888 25.79 1.91 -9.61
C TRP A 888 24.70 1.10 -10.29
N SER A 889 24.58 1.14 -11.63
CA SER A 889 23.65 0.28 -12.37
C SER A 889 23.84 -1.21 -12.08
N ASP A 890 25.11 -1.66 -12.01
CA ASP A 890 25.41 -3.08 -11.78
C ASP A 890 25.27 -3.45 -10.31
N VAL A 891 25.67 -2.55 -9.41
CA VAL A 891 25.48 -2.72 -7.95
C VAL A 891 24.00 -2.72 -7.61
N ALA A 892 23.22 -1.79 -8.18
CA ALA A 892 21.77 -1.69 -8.00
C ALA A 892 21.04 -2.93 -8.51
N ALA A 893 21.38 -3.41 -9.71
CA ALA A 893 20.75 -4.62 -10.29
C ALA A 893 20.99 -5.85 -9.41
N ARG A 894 22.21 -6.03 -8.88
CA ARG A 894 22.55 -7.14 -7.96
C ARG A 894 21.90 -6.99 -6.61
N THR A 895 21.78 -5.76 -6.10
CA THR A 895 21.10 -5.48 -4.83
C THR A 895 19.58 -5.69 -4.97
N LEU A 896 18.98 -5.26 -6.10
CA LEU A 896 17.56 -5.51 -6.37
C LEU A 896 17.25 -7.02 -6.43
N ALA A 897 18.12 -7.79 -7.12
CA ALA A 897 17.97 -9.25 -7.15
C ALA A 897 18.06 -9.89 -5.75
N LEU A 898 18.92 -9.34 -4.87
CA LEU A 898 18.98 -9.77 -3.47
C LEU A 898 17.69 -9.41 -2.71
N TYR A 899 17.16 -8.20 -2.90
CA TYR A 899 15.90 -7.77 -2.28
C TYR A 899 14.76 -8.72 -2.67
N GLU A 900 14.61 -8.98 -3.97
CA GLU A 900 13.59 -9.90 -4.47
C GLU A 900 13.74 -11.29 -3.86
N GLN A 901 14.97 -11.79 -3.79
CA GLN A 901 15.23 -13.12 -3.22
C GLN A 901 14.88 -13.18 -1.72
N VAL A 902 15.27 -12.17 -0.94
CA VAL A 902 15.00 -12.11 0.51
C VAL A 902 13.48 -12.01 0.76
N VAL A 903 12.77 -11.21 -0.02
CA VAL A 903 11.31 -11.14 0.05
C VAL A 903 10.67 -12.47 -0.30
N LEU A 904 11.14 -13.17 -1.35
CA LEU A 904 10.64 -14.50 -1.72
C LEU A 904 10.93 -15.55 -0.65
N ASP A 905 12.16 -15.58 -0.11
CA ASP A 905 12.57 -16.54 0.92
C ASP A 905 11.72 -16.40 2.20
N ARG A 906 11.23 -15.21 2.51
CA ARG A 906 10.34 -14.95 3.66
C ARG A 906 8.96 -15.58 3.48
N TRP A 907 8.49 -15.75 2.24
CA TRP A 907 7.20 -16.34 1.91
C TRP A 907 7.27 -17.86 1.61
N ALA A 908 8.47 -18.43 1.45
CA ALA A 908 8.69 -19.83 1.19
C ALA A 908 8.62 -20.66 2.51
#